data_8ded91350405640a67cf8abf27e01579
#
_entry.id   8ded91350405640a67cf8abf27e01579
#
_cell.length_a   1.000
_cell.length_b   1.000
_cell.length_c   1.000
_cell.angle_alpha   90.00
_cell.angle_beta   90.00
_cell.angle_gamma   90.00
#
_symmetry.space_group_name_H-M   'P 1'
#
loop_
_entity.id
_entity.type
_entity.pdbx_description
1 polymer ?
#
loop_
_entity_poly.entity_id
_entity_poly.type
_entity_poly.pdbx_seq_one_letter_code
_entity_poly.pdbx_strand_id
1 'polypeptide(L)'
;VRGIRASHLGTIVAALIGTLAADTLAAQGARTASDSVPSLIASHAAQVASESGNTLTFAVHVTNRTSDSVAVQPRVTPPADWVALLGIIPFTLPAHASDSWLLSLRIPTRARAGRYTVAFSARDGAGRILLRDSIEVELQVKHGVTVTLTEHPSYAVSSTPYRVAVVVQNRGNVDATYALSGVSSLGGTVSIARSISLAPDETRTVRMDVASAIVGQQSLDDIAMVRAVDMADTTMTARASSQVTIVQRANASDPKHTVAATLRLRAAGPSTGVSPVELVAAGALRDGGSERVDVVLRSRVSNGYSLGDQEEYRVGLQGTNYRVQLGDAVFNSSPLTSAGQRGAGAGVDVGDSTFGASAYAQAFRFQPGLGREQGGALRVGAPNVIGSPLFGVSVVSRNGGLDAGDLLSTSARLHPADGMSLDFELAGSRSVAGTGSARTVRFSGGTLVHVSLGHLAADPTFAGYARGGTSDFASVSTAPWNKLQFSASGNRYRRALSDILAGPEELQQSSLLEMRYDGHYSLGYVDQTRSASFIVRSGLVTNRGVVARADGAFGLVRAYGSAELGRSHDGTIGTIGTGYNQLSAGFSAPIGPHTISVYGQSSQGAALLRGADRVLSFGADLQAQLAAHTTFTLSGSQSRTIVPDGGYSLLDARVAQTLSNGATLGLRMRVGGVDFTDVTSRQRQAYLEYSVPLRLPTGPARSAGRVHGQVVEQGSGRGLPGALVRLGPQSAITDDEGRVAFAGLPAGAYRLTLAQQPASGTTV
;
A
#
# COMPACT_ATOMS: atom_id res chain seq x y z
N VAL A 1 35.64 26.27 -2.77
CA VAL A 1 36.39 25.66 -1.67
C VAL A 1 36.39 24.14 -1.88
N ARG A 2 37.60 23.66 -2.06
CA ARG A 2 38.14 22.28 -2.13
C ARG A 2 37.21 21.07 -2.23
N GLY A 3 37.51 20.26 -3.25
CA GLY A 3 36.86 19.03 -3.68
C GLY A 3 36.81 17.91 -2.63
N ILE A 4 35.71 17.25 -2.61
CA ILE A 4 35.55 15.91 -2.04
C ILE A 4 35.47 14.95 -3.22
N ARG A 5 36.47 14.10 -3.34
CA ARG A 5 36.59 13.05 -4.36
C ARG A 5 35.48 11.99 -4.12
N ALA A 6 34.67 11.77 -5.12
CA ALA A 6 33.72 10.69 -5.22
C ALA A 6 34.45 9.37 -5.54
N SER A 7 34.96 8.66 -4.55
CA SER A 7 35.63 7.36 -4.74
C SER A 7 35.14 6.20 -3.86
N HIS A 8 34.05 6.35 -3.13
CA HIS A 8 33.58 5.28 -2.24
C HIS A 8 32.14 4.78 -2.43
N LEU A 9 31.42 5.24 -3.45
CA LEU A 9 30.07 4.70 -3.74
C LEU A 9 30.06 3.58 -4.80
N GLY A 10 31.20 3.28 -5.42
CA GLY A 10 31.32 2.21 -6.42
C GLY A 10 31.50 0.80 -5.87
N THR A 11 31.78 0.66 -4.57
CA THR A 11 32.19 -0.63 -3.99
C THR A 11 31.05 -1.42 -3.37
N ILE A 12 29.86 -0.83 -3.15
CA ILE A 12 28.75 -1.51 -2.51
C ILE A 12 27.84 -2.25 -3.51
N VAL A 13 27.82 -1.85 -4.77
CA VAL A 13 27.00 -2.52 -5.80
C VAL A 13 27.72 -3.72 -6.44
N ALA A 14 29.07 -3.76 -6.36
CA ALA A 14 29.86 -4.88 -6.91
C ALA A 14 29.94 -6.12 -5.97
N ALA A 15 29.52 -6.00 -4.73
CA ALA A 15 29.57 -7.09 -3.74
C ALA A 15 28.35 -8.03 -3.77
N LEU A 16 27.33 -7.75 -4.58
CA LEU A 16 26.10 -8.56 -4.61
C LEU A 16 25.98 -9.51 -5.82
N ILE A 17 26.97 -9.55 -6.72
CA ILE A 17 26.94 -10.42 -7.92
C ILE A 17 28.08 -11.45 -7.94
N GLY A 18 28.92 -11.51 -6.92
CA GLY A 18 30.19 -12.26 -6.94
C GLY A 18 30.32 -13.51 -6.06
N THR A 19 29.24 -14.12 -5.56
CA THR A 19 29.36 -15.33 -4.74
C THR A 19 28.45 -16.47 -5.21
N LEU A 20 28.68 -16.94 -6.41
CA LEU A 20 28.18 -18.22 -6.89
C LEU A 20 29.17 -18.80 -7.90
N ALA A 21 30.30 -19.28 -7.44
CA ALA A 21 31.14 -20.33 -8.04
C ALA A 21 32.53 -20.32 -7.40
N ALA A 22 32.73 -21.21 -6.46
CA ALA A 22 34.00 -21.93 -6.22
C ALA A 22 34.04 -22.37 -4.76
N ASP A 23 33.78 -23.64 -4.56
CA ASP A 23 34.50 -24.42 -3.57
C ASP A 23 34.10 -25.90 -3.71
N THR A 24 34.70 -26.51 -4.71
CA THR A 24 34.94 -27.95 -4.72
C THR A 24 36.44 -28.14 -4.84
N LEU A 25 37.10 -28.36 -3.70
CA LEU A 25 38.32 -29.15 -3.59
C LEU A 25 38.98 -28.87 -2.25
N ALA A 26 39.13 -29.93 -1.53
CA ALA A 26 40.11 -30.17 -0.48
C ALA A 26 39.52 -30.43 0.91
N ALA A 27 39.54 -31.68 1.34
CA ALA A 27 40.46 -32.11 2.36
C ALA A 27 40.19 -33.57 2.69
N GLN A 28 40.93 -34.47 2.08
CA GLN A 28 41.19 -35.79 2.61
C GLN A 28 42.11 -35.61 3.82
N GLY A 29 41.53 -35.62 5.01
CA GLY A 29 42.29 -35.75 6.26
C GLY A 29 42.45 -37.22 6.63
N ALA A 30 43.63 -37.79 6.36
CA ALA A 30 44.00 -39.10 6.83
C ALA A 30 44.05 -39.12 8.35
N ARG A 31 43.20 -39.92 8.99
CA ARG A 31 43.37 -40.35 10.38
C ARG A 31 44.03 -41.73 10.40
N THR A 32 45.27 -41.74 10.81
CA THR A 32 46.00 -42.97 11.17
C THR A 32 45.45 -43.49 12.50
N ALA A 33 44.83 -44.66 12.48
CA ALA A 33 44.64 -45.50 13.64
C ALA A 33 45.10 -46.94 13.26
N SER A 34 45.85 -47.53 14.15
CA SER A 34 46.64 -48.77 14.04
C SER A 34 45.85 -50.04 13.67
N ASP A 35 46.51 -50.82 12.83
CA ASP A 35 46.53 -52.24 12.76
C ASP A 35 45.22 -53.07 12.86
N SER A 36 44.54 -53.10 11.78
CA SER A 36 44.03 -54.20 10.95
C SER A 36 43.45 -53.62 9.70
N VAL A 37 43.98 -53.98 8.52
CA VAL A 37 43.40 -53.48 7.23
C VAL A 37 41.94 -53.90 7.23
N PRO A 38 41.00 -52.97 7.23
CA PRO A 38 39.56 -53.29 7.24
C PRO A 38 39.22 -54.09 6.00
N SER A 39 38.52 -55.19 6.18
CA SER A 39 38.10 -56.09 5.09
C SER A 39 37.20 -55.40 4.06
N LEU A 40 36.51 -54.38 4.50
CA LEU A 40 35.66 -53.51 3.66
C LEU A 40 36.03 -52.05 3.79
N ILE A 41 35.96 -51.35 2.72
CA ILE A 41 36.10 -49.85 2.69
C ILE A 41 34.80 -49.28 2.23
N ALA A 42 34.35 -48.20 2.92
CA ALA A 42 33.22 -47.38 2.49
C ALA A 42 33.70 -46.09 1.80
N SER A 43 32.99 -45.71 0.79
CA SER A 43 33.08 -44.38 0.17
C SER A 43 31.68 -43.76 0.12
N HIS A 44 31.55 -42.60 0.70
CA HIS A 44 30.29 -41.84 0.77
C HIS A 44 30.59 -40.33 0.88
N ALA A 45 29.57 -39.52 0.76
CA ALA A 45 29.70 -38.08 1.06
C ALA A 45 30.07 -37.88 2.54
N ALA A 46 31.04 -37.05 2.83
CA ALA A 46 31.44 -36.77 4.22
C ALA A 46 30.37 -36.04 5.01
N GLN A 47 29.64 -35.16 4.32
CA GLN A 47 28.57 -34.35 4.89
C GLN A 47 27.40 -34.25 3.91
N VAL A 48 26.18 -34.25 4.41
CA VAL A 48 24.95 -34.09 3.63
C VAL A 48 24.06 -33.07 4.34
N ALA A 49 23.54 -32.11 3.59
CA ALA A 49 22.54 -31.15 4.09
C ALA A 49 21.13 -31.69 3.87
N SER A 50 20.25 -31.46 4.84
CA SER A 50 18.84 -31.80 4.75
C SER A 50 17.97 -30.83 5.59
N GLU A 51 16.68 -31.01 5.51
CA GLU A 51 15.70 -30.24 6.31
C GLU A 51 14.97 -31.17 7.29
N SER A 52 14.48 -30.61 8.37
CA SER A 52 13.60 -31.33 9.30
C SER A 52 12.29 -31.73 8.61
N GLY A 53 11.84 -32.97 8.85
CA GLY A 53 10.64 -33.53 8.22
C GLY A 53 10.87 -34.23 6.89
N ASN A 54 12.03 -34.08 6.27
CA ASN A 54 12.36 -34.73 5.00
C ASN A 54 12.81 -36.17 5.17
N THR A 55 12.72 -36.91 4.09
CA THR A 55 13.40 -38.22 3.97
C THR A 55 14.74 -38.00 3.31
N LEU A 56 15.79 -38.35 4.02
CA LEU A 56 17.16 -38.28 3.52
C LEU A 56 17.58 -39.66 3.01
N THR A 57 18.01 -39.73 1.74
CA THR A 57 18.55 -40.95 1.14
C THR A 57 19.93 -40.66 0.58
N PHE A 58 20.89 -41.50 0.95
CA PHE A 58 22.25 -41.44 0.43
C PHE A 58 22.81 -42.80 0.18
N ALA A 59 23.79 -42.90 -0.72
CA ALA A 59 24.46 -44.14 -1.08
C ALA A 59 25.80 -44.25 -0.34
N VAL A 60 26.05 -45.43 0.17
CA VAL A 60 27.36 -45.82 0.68
C VAL A 60 27.91 -46.89 -0.28
N HIS A 61 29.00 -46.60 -0.95
CA HIS A 61 29.70 -47.56 -1.81
C HIS A 61 30.64 -48.37 -0.96
N VAL A 62 30.47 -49.69 -0.95
CA VAL A 62 31.27 -50.59 -0.15
C VAL A 62 32.09 -51.47 -1.07
N THR A 63 33.38 -51.54 -0.82
CA THR A 63 34.34 -52.36 -1.62
C THR A 63 34.96 -53.42 -0.73
N ASN A 64 34.88 -54.66 -1.19
CA ASN A 64 35.57 -55.77 -0.58
C ASN A 64 37.05 -55.80 -1.00
N ARG A 65 37.96 -55.70 -0.05
CA ARG A 65 39.38 -55.71 -0.33
C ARG A 65 40.03 -57.09 -0.15
N THR A 66 39.25 -58.09 0.25
CA THR A 66 39.76 -59.47 0.49
C THR A 66 39.67 -60.28 -0.80
N SER A 67 40.47 -61.39 -0.80
CA SER A 67 40.47 -62.39 -1.88
C SER A 67 39.25 -63.32 -1.81
N ASP A 68 38.45 -63.25 -0.76
CA ASP A 68 37.29 -64.10 -0.52
C ASP A 68 35.98 -63.35 -0.60
N SER A 69 34.88 -64.02 -0.92
CA SER A 69 33.57 -63.44 -0.82
C SER A 69 33.14 -63.22 0.63
N VAL A 70 32.59 -62.08 0.94
CA VAL A 70 32.21 -61.71 2.30
C VAL A 70 30.67 -61.52 2.37
N ALA A 71 30.05 -62.23 3.32
CA ALA A 71 28.62 -61.96 3.64
C ALA A 71 28.57 -60.75 4.52
N VAL A 72 27.83 -59.74 4.05
CA VAL A 72 27.69 -58.41 4.65
C VAL A 72 26.31 -58.24 5.26
N GLN A 73 26.27 -57.99 6.56
CA GLN A 73 25.06 -57.62 7.30
C GLN A 73 25.16 -56.15 7.68
N PRO A 74 24.58 -55.28 6.88
CA PRO A 74 24.61 -53.85 7.15
C PRO A 74 23.71 -53.48 8.34
N ARG A 75 24.15 -52.49 9.11
CA ARG A 75 23.38 -51.91 10.21
C ARG A 75 23.55 -50.39 10.25
N VAL A 76 22.46 -49.69 10.40
CA VAL A 76 22.48 -48.25 10.61
C VAL A 76 22.01 -47.90 12.02
N THR A 77 22.64 -46.93 12.62
CA THR A 77 22.26 -46.38 13.93
C THR A 77 21.98 -44.90 13.70
N PRO A 78 20.73 -44.55 13.50
CA PRO A 78 20.34 -43.14 13.31
C PRO A 78 20.44 -42.39 14.63
N PRO A 79 20.47 -41.05 14.60
CA PRO A 79 20.25 -40.21 15.77
C PRO A 79 18.93 -40.52 16.48
N ALA A 80 18.80 -40.10 17.73
CA ALA A 80 17.58 -40.29 18.49
C ALA A 80 16.37 -39.72 17.72
N ASP A 81 15.25 -40.44 17.75
CA ASP A 81 13.97 -40.07 17.09
C ASP A 81 13.96 -40.14 15.54
N TRP A 82 15.10 -40.40 14.90
CA TRP A 82 15.14 -40.64 13.46
C TRP A 82 14.81 -42.09 13.14
N VAL A 83 14.11 -42.32 12.04
CA VAL A 83 13.67 -43.67 11.66
C VAL A 83 14.33 -44.11 10.36
N ALA A 84 14.97 -45.24 10.38
CA ALA A 84 15.44 -45.90 9.16
C ALA A 84 14.24 -46.49 8.41
N LEU A 85 14.05 -46.07 7.14
CA LEU A 85 12.87 -46.46 6.35
C LEU A 85 13.04 -47.75 5.57
N LEU A 86 14.27 -48.08 5.19
CA LEU A 86 14.57 -49.31 4.45
C LEU A 86 15.20 -50.33 5.37
N GLY A 87 14.61 -51.51 5.44
CA GLY A 87 15.24 -52.69 6.02
C GLY A 87 16.45 -53.09 5.16
N ILE A 88 17.60 -53.09 5.79
CA ILE A 88 18.84 -53.41 5.09
C ILE A 88 18.93 -54.93 4.93
N ILE A 89 18.90 -55.38 3.66
CA ILE A 89 18.96 -56.79 3.33
C ILE A 89 20.43 -57.25 3.36
N PRO A 90 20.80 -58.36 4.06
CA PRO A 90 22.11 -58.93 3.95
C PRO A 90 22.43 -59.30 2.49
N PHE A 91 23.66 -59.08 2.07
CA PHE A 91 24.13 -59.38 0.73
C PHE A 91 25.54 -59.99 0.79
N THR A 92 25.93 -60.69 -0.26
CA THR A 92 27.28 -61.25 -0.39
C THR A 92 28.06 -60.41 -1.39
N LEU A 93 29.21 -59.91 -0.98
CA LEU A 93 30.11 -59.13 -1.80
C LEU A 93 31.27 -59.97 -2.28
N PRO A 94 31.40 -60.30 -3.57
CA PRO A 94 32.49 -61.09 -4.11
C PRO A 94 33.86 -60.48 -3.82
N ALA A 95 34.93 -61.30 -3.96
CA ALA A 95 36.27 -60.77 -3.85
C ALA A 95 36.54 -59.59 -4.76
N HIS A 96 37.12 -58.54 -4.21
CA HIS A 96 37.44 -57.26 -4.92
C HIS A 96 36.27 -56.56 -5.61
N ALA A 97 35.02 -56.98 -5.37
CA ALA A 97 33.83 -56.31 -5.92
C ALA A 97 33.39 -55.14 -5.04
N SER A 98 32.66 -54.24 -5.66
CA SER A 98 32.00 -53.08 -5.02
C SER A 98 30.50 -53.14 -5.23
N ASP A 99 29.73 -52.71 -4.25
CA ASP A 99 28.30 -52.59 -4.31
C ASP A 99 27.82 -51.30 -3.63
N SER A 100 26.62 -50.87 -3.92
CA SER A 100 26.03 -49.63 -3.39
C SER A 100 24.91 -49.95 -2.41
N TRP A 101 25.07 -49.43 -1.22
CA TRP A 101 24.15 -49.62 -0.12
C TRP A 101 23.37 -48.30 0.09
N LEU A 102 22.06 -48.31 -0.14
CA LEU A 102 21.18 -47.15 0.04
C LEU A 102 20.67 -47.07 1.48
N LEU A 103 20.93 -45.97 2.12
CA LEU A 103 20.42 -45.62 3.44
C LEU A 103 19.34 -44.54 3.31
N SER A 104 18.14 -44.87 3.75
CA SER A 104 17.03 -43.92 3.78
C SER A 104 16.56 -43.69 5.21
N LEU A 105 16.56 -42.45 5.64
CA LEU A 105 16.22 -42.05 7.00
C LEU A 105 15.10 -41.01 6.94
N ARG A 106 14.09 -41.15 7.77
CA ARG A 106 13.09 -40.14 8.00
C ARG A 106 13.53 -39.26 9.16
N ILE A 107 13.72 -37.99 8.86
CA ILE A 107 14.05 -36.96 9.83
C ILE A 107 12.76 -36.49 10.51
N PRO A 108 12.69 -36.43 11.85
CA PRO A 108 11.52 -35.90 12.53
C PRO A 108 11.24 -34.45 12.10
N THR A 109 9.96 -34.12 11.99
CA THR A 109 9.54 -32.72 11.66
C THR A 109 9.99 -31.71 12.70
N ARG A 110 10.28 -32.18 13.93
CA ARG A 110 10.70 -31.36 15.07
C ARG A 110 12.22 -31.44 15.35
N ALA A 111 12.97 -32.02 14.45
CA ALA A 111 14.43 -32.09 14.64
C ALA A 111 15.01 -30.67 14.60
N ARG A 112 15.82 -30.33 15.61
CA ARG A 112 16.48 -29.01 15.71
C ARG A 112 17.54 -28.89 14.61
N ALA A 113 17.76 -27.66 14.14
CA ALA A 113 18.89 -27.37 13.26
C ALA A 113 20.19 -27.68 13.96
N GLY A 114 21.16 -28.20 13.21
CA GLY A 114 22.46 -28.56 13.73
C GLY A 114 23.02 -29.80 13.04
N ARG A 115 24.12 -30.28 13.58
CA ARG A 115 24.83 -31.42 13.02
C ARG A 115 24.49 -32.71 13.76
N TYR A 116 24.18 -33.72 13.00
CA TYR A 116 23.81 -35.05 13.48
C TYR A 116 24.70 -36.08 12.83
N THR A 117 25.16 -37.06 13.63
CA THR A 117 26.00 -38.17 13.13
C THR A 117 25.13 -39.39 12.92
N VAL A 118 25.08 -39.89 11.71
CA VAL A 118 24.47 -41.18 11.37
C VAL A 118 25.56 -42.21 11.29
N ALA A 119 25.63 -43.10 12.28
CA ALA A 119 26.59 -44.18 12.26
C ALA A 119 26.05 -45.39 11.49
N PHE A 120 26.91 -46.02 10.73
CA PHE A 120 26.60 -47.28 10.07
C PHE A 120 27.74 -48.28 10.21
N SER A 121 27.41 -49.54 10.11
CA SER A 121 28.38 -50.62 10.23
C SER A 121 27.98 -51.80 9.36
N ALA A 122 28.95 -52.58 8.97
CA ALA A 122 28.74 -53.88 8.34
C ALA A 122 29.34 -54.97 9.22
N ARG A 123 28.63 -56.08 9.37
CA ARG A 123 29.06 -57.24 10.12
C ARG A 123 29.08 -58.48 9.22
N ASP A 124 29.89 -59.47 9.56
CA ASP A 124 29.86 -60.80 8.92
C ASP A 124 28.72 -61.65 9.53
N GLY A 125 28.57 -62.87 8.99
CA GLY A 125 27.63 -63.86 9.50
C GLY A 125 27.92 -64.33 10.93
N ALA A 126 29.14 -64.14 11.45
CA ALA A 126 29.58 -64.46 12.82
C ALA A 126 29.45 -63.21 13.74
N GLY A 127 28.96 -62.07 13.25
CA GLY A 127 28.75 -60.84 14.04
C GLY A 127 30.00 -59.96 14.20
N ARG A 128 31.13 -60.29 13.58
CA ARG A 128 32.36 -59.47 13.62
C ARG A 128 32.14 -58.20 12.76
N ILE A 129 32.66 -57.07 13.23
CA ILE A 129 32.54 -55.75 12.53
C ILE A 129 33.59 -55.78 11.40
N LEU A 130 33.09 -55.67 10.17
CA LEU A 130 33.88 -55.57 8.95
C LEU A 130 34.16 -54.12 8.54
N LEU A 131 33.23 -53.26 8.89
CA LEU A 131 33.25 -51.83 8.59
C LEU A 131 32.50 -51.06 9.67
N ARG A 132 33.03 -49.93 10.10
CA ARG A 132 32.32 -48.94 10.92
C ARG A 132 32.68 -47.56 10.42
N ASP A 133 31.66 -46.78 10.12
CA ASP A 133 31.85 -45.42 9.64
C ASP A 133 30.62 -44.56 9.98
N SER A 134 30.66 -43.27 9.67
CA SER A 134 29.59 -42.35 9.96
C SER A 134 29.54 -41.23 8.93
N ILE A 135 28.35 -40.72 8.71
CA ILE A 135 28.11 -39.53 7.88
C ILE A 135 27.57 -38.41 8.75
N GLU A 136 28.04 -37.21 8.52
CA GLU A 136 27.51 -36.01 9.17
C GLU A 136 26.34 -35.47 8.37
N VAL A 137 25.21 -35.27 9.03
CA VAL A 137 24.01 -34.67 8.43
C VAL A 137 23.79 -33.31 9.08
N GLU A 138 23.85 -32.26 8.28
CA GLU A 138 23.57 -30.90 8.72
C GLU A 138 22.12 -30.55 8.42
N LEU A 139 21.32 -30.40 9.47
CA LEU A 139 19.96 -29.87 9.31
C LEU A 139 19.96 -28.35 9.19
N GLN A 140 19.46 -27.90 8.08
CA GLN A 140 19.34 -26.48 7.79
C GLN A 140 18.42 -25.77 8.77
N VAL A 141 18.75 -24.52 9.06
CA VAL A 141 17.93 -23.65 9.87
C VAL A 141 16.63 -23.36 9.12
N LYS A 142 15.52 -23.57 9.82
CA LYS A 142 14.19 -23.23 9.32
C LYS A 142 13.54 -22.28 10.32
N HIS A 143 13.21 -21.10 9.84
CA HIS A 143 12.44 -20.11 10.57
C HIS A 143 10.94 -20.26 10.31
N GLY A 144 10.12 -19.93 11.28
CA GLY A 144 8.68 -19.94 11.11
C GLY A 144 7.96 -19.46 12.36
N VAL A 145 6.87 -18.76 12.17
CA VAL A 145 6.03 -18.24 13.25
C VAL A 145 4.56 -18.37 12.88
N THR A 146 3.73 -18.67 13.89
CA THR A 146 2.27 -18.54 13.77
C THR A 146 1.74 -17.69 14.91
N VAL A 147 0.72 -16.90 14.61
CA VAL A 147 -0.02 -16.12 15.58
C VAL A 147 -1.49 -16.51 15.48
N THR A 148 -2.05 -16.97 16.56
CA THR A 148 -3.45 -17.42 16.62
C THR A 148 -4.19 -16.64 17.67
N LEU A 149 -5.34 -16.09 17.30
CA LEU A 149 -6.23 -15.38 18.22
C LEU A 149 -6.85 -16.37 19.21
N THR A 150 -6.78 -16.06 20.51
CA THR A 150 -7.33 -16.92 21.57
C THR A 150 -8.45 -16.25 22.36
N GLU A 151 -8.29 -14.96 22.67
CA GLU A 151 -9.29 -14.22 23.44
C GLU A 151 -9.43 -12.82 22.86
N HIS A 152 -10.65 -12.40 22.68
CA HIS A 152 -11.01 -11.02 22.41
C HIS A 152 -12.45 -10.76 22.84
N PRO A 153 -12.78 -9.56 23.29
CA PRO A 153 -14.18 -9.20 23.50
C PRO A 153 -14.85 -8.98 22.14
N SER A 154 -16.10 -9.35 22.02
CA SER A 154 -16.89 -9.00 20.81
C SER A 154 -17.25 -7.51 20.79
N TYR A 155 -17.26 -6.86 21.96
CA TYR A 155 -17.46 -5.42 22.07
C TYR A 155 -16.62 -4.83 23.22
N ALA A 156 -16.38 -3.54 23.17
CA ALA A 156 -15.78 -2.77 24.25
C ALA A 156 -16.53 -1.45 24.44
N VAL A 157 -16.49 -0.94 25.67
CA VAL A 157 -17.09 0.35 25.99
C VAL A 157 -16.17 1.47 25.53
N SER A 158 -16.74 2.47 24.87
CA SER A 158 -16.01 3.70 24.51
C SER A 158 -15.26 4.27 25.71
N SER A 159 -14.03 4.66 25.51
CA SER A 159 -13.10 5.16 26.53
C SER A 159 -12.66 4.13 27.59
N THR A 160 -13.03 2.88 27.49
CA THR A 160 -12.60 1.81 28.39
C THR A 160 -11.60 0.90 27.65
N PRO A 161 -10.41 0.65 28.20
CA PRO A 161 -9.45 -0.26 27.57
C PRO A 161 -10.02 -1.67 27.43
N TYR A 162 -9.69 -2.34 26.34
CA TYR A 162 -10.01 -3.75 26.14
C TYR A 162 -8.77 -4.56 25.85
N ARG A 163 -8.84 -5.87 26.03
CA ARG A 163 -7.73 -6.80 25.90
C ARG A 163 -7.96 -7.80 24.80
N VAL A 164 -6.92 -8.05 24.01
CA VAL A 164 -6.84 -9.12 23.01
C VAL A 164 -5.69 -10.04 23.40
N ALA A 165 -5.92 -11.35 23.41
CA ALA A 165 -4.87 -12.33 23.62
C ALA A 165 -4.64 -13.18 22.36
N VAL A 166 -3.38 -13.41 22.06
CA VAL A 166 -2.95 -14.27 20.96
C VAL A 166 -1.93 -15.27 21.45
N VAL A 167 -1.90 -16.43 20.84
CA VAL A 167 -0.83 -17.42 21.04
C VAL A 167 0.16 -17.27 19.90
N VAL A 168 1.42 -17.01 20.25
CA VAL A 168 2.55 -17.01 19.33
C VAL A 168 3.25 -18.36 19.46
N GLN A 169 3.52 -19.02 18.34
CA GLN A 169 4.22 -20.31 18.29
C GLN A 169 5.40 -20.22 17.34
N ASN A 170 6.54 -20.75 17.80
CA ASN A 170 7.69 -20.96 16.95
C ASN A 170 7.48 -22.25 16.11
N ARG A 171 7.38 -22.09 14.79
CA ARG A 171 7.27 -23.19 13.81
C ARG A 171 8.59 -23.52 13.14
N GLY A 172 9.65 -22.87 13.58
CA GLY A 172 11.02 -23.15 13.15
C GLY A 172 11.63 -24.31 13.92
N ASN A 173 12.86 -24.64 13.57
CA ASN A 173 13.65 -25.68 14.21
C ASN A 173 14.84 -25.12 15.03
N VAL A 174 14.85 -23.82 15.28
CA VAL A 174 15.82 -23.10 16.12
C VAL A 174 15.10 -22.25 17.15
N ASP A 175 15.83 -21.88 18.21
CA ASP A 175 15.34 -20.90 19.15
C ASP A 175 15.23 -19.54 18.42
N ALA A 176 14.08 -18.89 18.48
CA ALA A 176 13.80 -17.68 17.74
C ALA A 176 13.25 -16.57 18.66
N THR A 177 13.64 -15.35 18.37
CA THR A 177 13.09 -14.15 19.04
C THR A 177 12.22 -13.38 18.04
N TYR A 178 10.97 -13.17 18.42
CA TYR A 178 9.99 -12.49 17.60
C TYR A 178 9.75 -11.06 18.11
N ALA A 179 9.89 -10.09 17.24
CA ALA A 179 9.45 -8.74 17.50
C ALA A 179 7.91 -8.68 17.38
N LEU A 180 7.26 -8.09 18.37
CA LEU A 180 5.80 -7.99 18.45
C LEU A 180 5.37 -6.54 18.24
N SER A 181 4.30 -6.36 17.47
CA SER A 181 3.63 -5.08 17.29
C SER A 181 2.12 -5.24 17.29
N GLY A 182 1.42 -4.24 17.81
CA GLY A 182 -0.03 -4.18 17.82
C GLY A 182 -0.54 -2.91 17.16
N VAL A 183 -1.70 -2.99 16.53
CA VAL A 183 -2.36 -1.85 15.86
C VAL A 183 -3.86 -1.93 16.12
N SER A 184 -4.48 -0.78 16.34
CA SER A 184 -5.93 -0.57 16.34
C SER A 184 -6.32 0.27 15.14
N SER A 185 -7.34 -0.14 14.39
CA SER A 185 -7.82 0.57 13.19
C SER A 185 -8.44 1.93 13.50
N LEU A 186 -8.94 2.11 14.71
CA LEU A 186 -9.50 3.38 15.19
C LEU A 186 -8.44 4.29 15.82
N GLY A 187 -7.15 3.91 15.77
CA GLY A 187 -6.05 4.72 16.29
C GLY A 187 -5.90 4.69 17.82
N GLY A 188 -6.49 3.71 18.48
CA GLY A 188 -6.32 3.51 19.92
C GLY A 188 -4.87 3.22 20.27
N THR A 189 -4.41 3.74 21.43
CA THR A 189 -3.07 3.43 21.96
C THR A 189 -2.99 1.95 22.31
N VAL A 190 -1.97 1.26 21.82
CA VAL A 190 -1.77 -0.16 22.03
C VAL A 190 -0.58 -0.39 22.96
N SER A 191 -0.76 -1.25 23.96
CA SER A 191 0.31 -1.72 24.83
C SER A 191 0.48 -3.23 24.66
N ILE A 192 1.67 -3.65 24.21
CA ILE A 192 2.03 -5.06 23.98
C ILE A 192 3.52 -5.26 24.30
N ALA A 193 3.91 -6.48 24.67
CA ALA A 193 5.32 -6.83 24.81
C ALA A 193 6.07 -6.58 23.50
N ARG A 194 7.27 -6.02 23.55
CA ARG A 194 8.04 -5.68 22.33
C ARG A 194 8.63 -6.90 21.63
N SER A 195 8.98 -7.93 22.40
CA SER A 195 9.55 -9.16 21.87
C SER A 195 9.27 -10.35 22.77
N ILE A 196 9.44 -11.52 22.20
CA ILE A 196 9.27 -12.81 22.88
C ILE A 196 10.25 -13.82 22.28
N SER A 197 10.94 -14.58 23.11
CA SER A 197 11.83 -15.66 22.69
C SER A 197 11.17 -17.00 22.94
N LEU A 198 11.17 -17.88 21.94
CA LEU A 198 10.52 -19.18 21.96
C LEU A 198 11.47 -20.24 21.44
N ALA A 199 11.54 -21.38 22.14
CA ALA A 199 12.17 -22.58 21.63
C ALA A 199 11.34 -23.18 20.46
N PRO A 200 11.91 -24.12 19.67
CA PRO A 200 11.15 -24.82 18.64
C PRO A 200 9.86 -25.44 19.19
N ASP A 201 8.75 -25.24 18.49
CA ASP A 201 7.39 -25.64 18.87
C ASP A 201 6.82 -24.99 20.16
N GLU A 202 7.61 -24.21 20.88
CA GLU A 202 7.11 -23.51 22.06
C GLU A 202 6.00 -22.52 21.67
N THR A 203 4.98 -22.49 22.53
CA THR A 203 3.87 -21.56 22.43
C THR A 203 3.84 -20.64 23.64
N ARG A 204 3.49 -19.36 23.42
CA ARG A 204 3.29 -18.42 24.52
C ARG A 204 2.12 -17.46 24.23
N THR A 205 1.30 -17.27 25.23
CA THR A 205 0.22 -16.30 25.17
C THR A 205 0.76 -14.88 25.36
N VAL A 206 0.45 -14.01 24.40
CA VAL A 206 0.76 -12.60 24.43
C VAL A 206 -0.56 -11.82 24.57
N ARG A 207 -0.58 -10.87 25.50
CA ARG A 207 -1.73 -10.00 25.72
C ARG A 207 -1.42 -8.61 25.19
N MET A 208 -2.41 -8.04 24.53
CA MET A 208 -2.39 -6.70 23.98
C MET A 208 -3.53 -5.91 24.62
N ASP A 209 -3.23 -4.85 25.32
CA ASP A 209 -4.21 -3.90 25.84
C ASP A 209 -4.36 -2.76 24.82
N VAL A 210 -5.60 -2.45 24.46
CA VAL A 210 -5.97 -1.43 23.48
C VAL A 210 -6.82 -0.39 24.21
N ALA A 211 -6.37 0.88 24.21
CA ALA A 211 -7.21 1.98 24.66
C ALA A 211 -8.32 2.20 23.63
N SER A 212 -9.57 1.98 24.03
CA SER A 212 -10.69 2.12 23.11
C SER A 212 -10.86 3.57 22.67
N ALA A 213 -11.17 3.75 21.39
CA ALA A 213 -11.47 5.07 20.84
C ALA A 213 -12.75 5.66 21.44
N ILE A 214 -12.82 6.98 21.49
CA ILE A 214 -14.06 7.69 21.84
C ILE A 214 -14.97 7.65 20.63
N VAL A 215 -16.09 6.94 20.73
CA VAL A 215 -17.10 6.88 19.67
C VAL A 215 -18.35 7.64 20.08
N GLY A 216 -19.06 8.19 19.10
CA GLY A 216 -20.36 8.84 19.28
C GLY A 216 -21.50 7.82 19.47
N GLN A 217 -22.73 8.22 19.11
CA GLN A 217 -23.93 7.36 19.24
C GLN A 217 -23.90 6.11 18.36
N GLN A 218 -23.11 6.08 17.29
CA GLN A 218 -22.95 4.90 16.44
C GLN A 218 -21.81 4.05 16.97
N SER A 219 -22.03 2.75 17.05
CA SER A 219 -20.95 1.79 17.29
C SER A 219 -19.99 1.78 16.10
N LEU A 220 -18.70 1.67 16.36
CA LEU A 220 -17.66 1.52 15.36
C LEU A 220 -16.92 0.21 15.59
N ASP A 221 -16.56 -0.46 14.52
CA ASP A 221 -15.76 -1.67 14.61
C ASP A 221 -14.26 -1.31 14.61
N ASP A 222 -13.58 -1.73 15.66
CA ASP A 222 -12.14 -1.64 15.76
C ASP A 222 -11.52 -2.98 15.36
N ILE A 223 -10.59 -2.94 14.41
CA ILE A 223 -9.79 -4.10 14.03
C ILE A 223 -8.48 -4.00 14.82
N ALA A 224 -8.38 -4.81 15.86
CA ALA A 224 -7.17 -4.94 16.65
C ALA A 224 -6.31 -6.07 16.04
N MET A 225 -5.09 -5.76 15.65
CA MET A 225 -4.19 -6.70 14.98
C MET A 225 -2.89 -6.82 15.77
N VAL A 226 -2.45 -8.05 15.97
CA VAL A 226 -1.12 -8.39 16.49
C VAL A 226 -0.29 -8.99 15.36
N ARG A 227 0.92 -8.52 15.21
CA ARG A 227 1.92 -9.02 14.27
C ARG A 227 3.16 -9.48 15.02
N ALA A 228 3.68 -10.64 14.64
CA ALA A 228 4.97 -11.16 15.06
C ALA A 228 5.91 -11.26 13.85
N VAL A 229 7.16 -10.85 14.03
CA VAL A 229 8.21 -10.89 13.00
C VAL A 229 9.42 -11.58 13.60
N ASP A 230 9.97 -12.60 12.95
CA ASP A 230 11.21 -13.23 13.37
C ASP A 230 12.37 -12.24 13.22
N MET A 231 13.16 -12.06 14.27
CA MET A 231 14.28 -11.10 14.25
C MET A 231 15.49 -11.60 13.47
N ALA A 232 15.62 -12.91 13.29
CA ALA A 232 16.71 -13.53 12.53
C ALA A 232 16.35 -13.66 11.03
N ASP A 233 15.07 -13.89 10.72
CA ASP A 233 14.54 -13.93 9.35
C ASP A 233 13.27 -13.09 9.26
N THR A 234 13.42 -11.85 8.88
CA THR A 234 12.34 -10.87 8.85
C THR A 234 11.28 -11.09 7.75
N THR A 235 11.54 -12.05 6.84
CA THR A 235 10.54 -12.49 5.88
C THR A 235 9.48 -13.36 6.56
N MET A 236 9.83 -14.01 7.67
CA MET A 236 8.93 -14.83 8.47
C MET A 236 8.09 -13.94 9.38
N THR A 237 6.86 -13.71 8.95
CA THR A 237 5.91 -12.89 9.68
C THR A 237 4.56 -13.58 9.80
N ALA A 238 3.91 -13.41 10.94
CA ALA A 238 2.54 -13.86 11.14
C ALA A 238 1.71 -12.77 11.81
N ARG A 239 0.41 -12.79 11.57
CA ARG A 239 -0.53 -11.82 12.14
C ARG A 239 -1.83 -12.52 12.51
N ALA A 240 -2.47 -11.98 13.55
CA ALA A 240 -3.85 -12.30 13.88
C ALA A 240 -4.60 -10.98 14.13
N SER A 241 -5.86 -10.94 13.77
CA SER A 241 -6.72 -9.77 13.96
C SER A 241 -8.05 -10.19 14.59
N SER A 242 -8.59 -9.30 15.40
CA SER A 242 -9.93 -9.41 15.98
C SER A 242 -10.73 -8.17 15.61
N GLN A 243 -12.01 -8.35 15.41
CA GLN A 243 -12.96 -7.25 15.26
C GLN A 243 -13.67 -7.07 16.60
N VAL A 244 -13.60 -5.85 17.15
CA VAL A 244 -14.21 -5.47 18.42
C VAL A 244 -15.12 -4.28 18.19
N THR A 245 -16.40 -4.43 18.44
CA THR A 245 -17.37 -3.34 18.29
C THR A 245 -17.27 -2.38 19.48
N ILE A 246 -16.86 -1.15 19.24
CA ILE A 246 -16.82 -0.10 20.28
C ILE A 246 -18.19 0.52 20.40
N VAL A 247 -18.76 0.42 21.58
CA VAL A 247 -20.10 0.92 21.89
C VAL A 247 -20.07 1.96 23.00
N GLN A 248 -20.93 2.95 22.92
CA GLN A 248 -21.07 3.96 23.96
C GLN A 248 -21.96 3.40 25.11
N ARG A 249 -21.66 3.74 26.35
CA ARG A 249 -22.65 3.57 27.43
C ARG A 249 -23.89 4.40 27.10
N ALA A 250 -25.06 3.82 27.25
CA ALA A 250 -26.33 4.51 27.01
C ALA A 250 -26.49 5.66 28.02
N ASN A 251 -25.98 6.84 27.64
CA ASN A 251 -26.19 8.07 28.40
C ASN A 251 -26.95 9.07 27.54
N ALA A 252 -27.78 9.85 28.20
CA ALA A 252 -28.68 10.87 27.71
C ALA A 252 -28.36 11.38 26.28
N SER A 253 -29.25 11.06 25.35
CA SER A 253 -29.18 11.54 24.00
C SER A 253 -28.97 13.06 23.97
N ASP A 254 -27.94 13.53 23.30
CA ASP A 254 -27.89 14.91 22.89
C ASP A 254 -29.18 15.18 22.08
N PRO A 255 -30.07 16.08 22.53
CA PRO A 255 -31.36 16.31 21.88
C PRO A 255 -31.24 16.95 20.50
N LYS A 256 -30.01 17.24 20.07
CA LYS A 256 -29.68 17.82 18.76
C LYS A 256 -28.76 16.88 18.00
N HIS A 257 -29.14 16.57 16.77
CA HIS A 257 -28.22 15.93 15.84
C HIS A 257 -27.08 16.91 15.50
N THR A 258 -25.84 16.43 15.50
CA THR A 258 -24.66 17.27 15.26
C THR A 258 -23.77 16.65 14.19
N VAL A 259 -23.26 17.50 13.29
CA VAL A 259 -22.20 17.12 12.35
C VAL A 259 -20.86 17.50 12.95
N ALA A 260 -19.92 16.56 12.91
CA ALA A 260 -18.55 16.82 13.34
C ALA A 260 -17.90 17.87 12.43
N ALA A 261 -17.30 18.88 13.05
CA ALA A 261 -16.58 19.94 12.33
C ALA A 261 -15.26 20.25 13.02
N THR A 262 -14.33 20.82 12.28
CA THR A 262 -13.06 21.33 12.80
C THR A 262 -12.90 22.78 12.35
N LEU A 263 -12.79 23.67 13.31
CA LEU A 263 -12.39 25.05 13.05
C LEU A 263 -10.89 25.16 13.28
N ARG A 264 -10.17 25.61 12.25
CA ARG A 264 -8.73 25.84 12.31
C ARG A 264 -8.43 27.32 12.14
N LEU A 265 -7.75 27.89 13.10
CA LEU A 265 -7.27 29.25 13.09
C LEU A 265 -5.75 29.25 12.95
N ARG A 266 -5.22 30.08 12.10
CA ARG A 266 -3.78 30.22 11.90
C ARG A 266 -3.39 31.67 12.15
N ALA A 267 -2.48 31.91 13.08
CA ALA A 267 -1.84 33.19 13.28
C ALA A 267 -0.49 33.16 12.56
N ALA A 268 -0.34 33.94 11.52
CA ALA A 268 0.90 34.05 10.75
C ALA A 268 1.76 35.19 11.35
N GLY A 269 3.09 35.08 11.17
CA GLY A 269 4.00 36.15 11.54
C GLY A 269 3.74 37.45 10.78
N PRO A 270 4.31 38.58 11.22
CA PRO A 270 3.96 39.94 10.75
C PRO A 270 4.16 40.21 9.27
N SER A 271 4.81 39.33 8.52
CA SER A 271 5.05 39.49 7.09
C SER A 271 3.88 39.09 6.18
N THR A 272 2.80 38.49 6.70
CA THR A 272 1.74 37.91 5.84
C THR A 272 0.37 38.60 5.93
N GLY A 273 0.13 39.45 6.89
CA GLY A 273 -1.02 40.37 6.97
C GLY A 273 -2.42 39.74 7.10
N VAL A 274 -2.60 38.44 6.87
CA VAL A 274 -3.90 37.76 6.94
C VAL A 274 -3.78 36.46 7.71
N SER A 275 -4.60 36.31 8.73
CA SER A 275 -4.73 35.07 9.52
C SER A 275 -5.76 34.16 8.82
N PRO A 276 -5.33 33.05 8.20
CA PRO A 276 -6.27 32.16 7.52
C PRO A 276 -7.15 31.40 8.51
N VAL A 277 -8.42 31.31 8.15
CA VAL A 277 -9.45 30.57 8.87
C VAL A 277 -9.92 29.42 7.99
N GLU A 278 -10.03 28.25 8.57
CA GLU A 278 -10.55 27.06 7.88
C GLU A 278 -11.62 26.40 8.74
N LEU A 279 -12.78 26.16 8.16
CA LEU A 279 -13.83 25.31 8.73
C LEU A 279 -14.05 24.12 7.81
N VAL A 280 -13.87 22.92 8.36
CA VAL A 280 -14.19 21.67 7.66
C VAL A 280 -15.24 20.94 8.49
N ALA A 281 -16.33 20.56 7.84
CA ALA A 281 -17.37 19.74 8.45
C ALA A 281 -17.81 18.64 7.50
N ALA A 282 -17.99 17.43 7.99
CA ALA A 282 -18.54 16.33 7.21
C ALA A 282 -19.30 15.36 8.09
N GLY A 283 -20.46 14.90 7.62
CA GLY A 283 -21.25 13.91 8.36
C GLY A 283 -22.66 13.76 7.82
N ALA A 284 -23.41 12.83 8.44
CA ALA A 284 -24.83 12.69 8.16
C ALA A 284 -25.62 13.89 8.72
N LEU A 285 -26.64 14.33 8.02
CA LEU A 285 -27.50 15.44 8.48
C LEU A 285 -28.51 15.01 9.54
N ARG A 286 -28.80 13.72 9.59
CA ARG A 286 -29.78 13.13 10.53
C ARG A 286 -29.31 11.77 10.99
N ASP A 287 -29.68 11.37 12.18
CA ASP A 287 -29.40 10.02 12.70
C ASP A 287 -30.05 8.96 11.80
N GLY A 288 -29.27 8.00 11.34
CA GLY A 288 -29.72 6.94 10.43
C GLY A 288 -30.13 7.40 9.03
N GLY A 289 -29.98 8.69 8.71
CA GLY A 289 -30.30 9.25 7.40
C GLY A 289 -29.20 9.01 6.36
N SER A 290 -29.61 8.84 5.11
CA SER A 290 -28.70 8.74 3.96
C SER A 290 -28.11 10.10 3.52
N GLU A 291 -28.68 11.19 4.04
CA GLU A 291 -28.25 12.56 3.69
C GLU A 291 -26.96 12.92 4.40
N ARG A 292 -25.95 13.30 3.65
CA ARG A 292 -24.64 13.73 4.13
C ARG A 292 -24.34 15.15 3.67
N VAL A 293 -23.67 15.90 4.52
CA VAL A 293 -23.14 17.23 4.19
C VAL A 293 -21.62 17.20 4.27
N ASP A 294 -20.97 17.89 3.38
CA ASP A 294 -19.57 18.25 3.46
C ASP A 294 -19.40 19.75 3.24
N VAL A 295 -18.59 20.37 4.09
CA VAL A 295 -18.32 21.82 4.05
C VAL A 295 -16.82 22.01 4.17
N VAL A 296 -16.26 22.80 3.27
CA VAL A 296 -14.89 23.30 3.35
C VAL A 296 -14.93 24.79 3.09
N LEU A 297 -14.63 25.57 4.11
CA LEU A 297 -14.50 27.01 4.00
C LEU A 297 -13.08 27.39 4.42
N ARG A 298 -12.24 27.71 3.47
CA ARG A 298 -10.84 28.07 3.69
C ARG A 298 -10.53 29.41 3.08
N SER A 299 -10.17 30.36 3.92
CA SER A 299 -9.81 31.70 3.47
C SER A 299 -8.43 31.73 2.82
N ARG A 300 -8.16 32.77 2.07
CA ARG A 300 -6.89 33.01 1.39
C ARG A 300 -5.72 33.09 2.39
N VAL A 301 -4.58 32.48 2.07
CA VAL A 301 -3.43 32.38 2.97
C VAL A 301 -2.44 33.52 2.81
N SER A 302 -2.34 34.19 1.71
CA SER A 302 -1.56 35.44 1.46
C SER A 302 -1.47 35.79 -0.02
N ASN A 303 -0.86 36.94 -0.33
CA ASN A 303 -0.62 37.42 -1.70
C ASN A 303 0.63 36.79 -2.39
N GLY A 304 1.08 35.61 -1.99
CA GLY A 304 2.23 34.92 -2.56
C GLY A 304 1.91 33.47 -2.88
N TYR A 305 2.83 32.77 -3.50
CA TYR A 305 2.73 31.34 -3.74
C TYR A 305 2.46 30.61 -2.42
N SER A 306 1.21 30.18 -2.22
CA SER A 306 0.85 29.37 -1.06
C SER A 306 1.41 27.97 -1.28
N LEU A 307 2.36 27.58 -0.46
CA LEU A 307 2.85 26.22 -0.42
C LEU A 307 1.73 25.29 0.08
N GLY A 308 0.76 25.01 -0.79
CA GLY A 308 -0.19 23.92 -0.63
C GLY A 308 -1.60 24.24 -0.10
N ASP A 309 -1.87 25.41 0.46
CA ASP A 309 -3.21 25.75 0.94
C ASP A 309 -3.87 26.78 0.04
N GLN A 310 -4.68 26.33 -0.91
CA GLN A 310 -5.47 27.24 -1.77
C GLN A 310 -6.78 27.63 -1.07
N GLU A 311 -7.21 28.86 -1.33
CA GLU A 311 -8.54 29.33 -0.95
C GLU A 311 -9.62 28.41 -1.52
N GLU A 312 -10.58 27.99 -0.68
CA GLU A 312 -11.63 27.03 -1.07
C GLU A 312 -12.90 27.29 -0.30
N TYR A 313 -14.00 27.44 -1.01
CA TYR A 313 -15.33 27.57 -0.43
C TYR A 313 -16.24 26.55 -1.09
N ARG A 314 -16.52 25.47 -0.40
CA ARG A 314 -17.33 24.38 -0.91
C ARG A 314 -18.35 23.93 0.11
N VAL A 315 -19.57 23.70 -0.36
CA VAL A 315 -20.64 23.03 0.37
C VAL A 315 -21.22 21.94 -0.50
N GLY A 316 -21.21 20.72 -0.03
CA GLY A 316 -21.79 19.55 -0.67
C GLY A 316 -22.92 18.98 0.17
N LEU A 317 -23.99 18.57 -0.47
CA LEU A 317 -25.10 17.83 0.11
C LEU A 317 -25.35 16.60 -0.76
N GLN A 318 -25.33 15.42 -0.17
CA GLN A 318 -25.54 14.15 -0.86
C GLN A 318 -26.63 13.34 -0.15
N GLY A 319 -27.66 12.95 -0.90
CA GLY A 319 -28.67 11.98 -0.48
C GLY A 319 -28.54 10.66 -1.24
N THR A 320 -29.54 9.80 -1.13
CA THR A 320 -29.57 8.51 -1.83
C THR A 320 -29.56 8.67 -3.34
N ASN A 321 -30.37 9.62 -3.86
CA ASN A 321 -30.62 9.79 -5.29
C ASN A 321 -30.29 11.21 -5.78
N TYR A 322 -29.58 11.99 -4.99
CA TYR A 322 -29.18 13.33 -5.38
C TYR A 322 -27.86 13.77 -4.75
N ARG A 323 -27.18 14.66 -5.44
CA ARG A 323 -26.02 15.42 -4.94
C ARG A 323 -26.16 16.87 -5.36
N VAL A 324 -25.95 17.78 -4.42
CA VAL A 324 -25.86 19.22 -4.68
C VAL A 324 -24.49 19.70 -4.26
N GLN A 325 -23.83 20.47 -5.08
CA GLN A 325 -22.52 21.06 -4.81
C GLN A 325 -22.57 22.57 -5.07
N LEU A 326 -22.07 23.34 -4.11
CA LEU A 326 -21.99 24.81 -4.20
C LEU A 326 -20.54 25.23 -3.93
N GLY A 327 -20.08 26.26 -4.66
CA GLY A 327 -18.74 26.84 -4.51
C GLY A 327 -17.66 26.13 -5.33
N ASP A 328 -16.46 26.03 -4.78
CA ASP A 328 -15.28 25.50 -5.46
C ASP A 328 -15.37 23.97 -5.59
N ALA A 329 -15.83 23.50 -6.72
CA ALA A 329 -15.98 22.08 -6.99
C ALA A 329 -15.48 21.72 -8.40
N VAL A 330 -15.37 20.43 -8.65
CA VAL A 330 -15.13 19.91 -9.98
C VAL A 330 -16.47 19.49 -10.56
N PHE A 331 -16.93 20.22 -11.55
CA PHE A 331 -18.15 19.90 -12.28
C PHE A 331 -17.80 19.19 -13.58
N ASN A 332 -18.55 18.17 -13.90
CA ASN A 332 -18.26 17.33 -15.07
C ASN A 332 -19.57 16.81 -15.69
N SER A 333 -19.74 16.97 -17.00
CA SER A 333 -20.85 16.39 -17.76
C SER A 333 -20.42 15.09 -18.46
N SER A 334 -19.31 15.15 -19.20
CA SER A 334 -18.73 14.00 -19.89
C SER A 334 -17.22 14.17 -20.12
N PRO A 335 -16.47 13.07 -20.33
CA PRO A 335 -15.03 13.13 -20.58
C PRO A 335 -14.60 14.03 -21.76
N LEU A 336 -15.38 14.12 -22.82
CA LEU A 336 -15.03 14.94 -23.99
C LEU A 336 -15.46 16.39 -23.84
N THR A 337 -16.56 16.68 -23.13
CA THR A 337 -17.14 18.03 -23.10
C THR A 337 -16.63 18.87 -21.94
N SER A 338 -16.48 18.27 -20.74
CA SER A 338 -15.98 18.98 -19.56
C SER A 338 -14.95 18.12 -18.83
N ALA A 339 -13.68 18.49 -18.88
CA ALA A 339 -12.57 17.70 -18.32
C ALA A 339 -12.41 17.85 -16.81
N GLY A 340 -13.46 18.13 -16.07
CA GLY A 340 -13.41 18.22 -14.62
C GLY A 340 -12.50 19.33 -14.09
N GLN A 341 -12.49 20.47 -14.71
CA GLN A 341 -11.78 21.65 -14.22
C GLN A 341 -12.46 22.18 -12.96
N ARG A 342 -11.66 22.63 -12.02
CA ARG A 342 -12.16 23.23 -10.78
C ARG A 342 -12.65 24.65 -11.02
N GLY A 343 -13.89 24.92 -10.65
CA GLY A 343 -14.50 26.24 -10.73
C GLY A 343 -15.36 26.55 -9.51
N ALA A 344 -15.69 27.83 -9.34
CA ALA A 344 -16.66 28.27 -8.36
C ALA A 344 -18.04 28.31 -9.00
N GLY A 345 -18.99 27.55 -8.49
CA GLY A 345 -20.31 27.44 -9.12
C GLY A 345 -21.32 26.67 -8.29
N ALA A 346 -22.32 26.17 -8.98
CA ALA A 346 -23.34 25.30 -8.41
C ALA A 346 -23.64 24.16 -9.37
N GLY A 347 -23.88 22.98 -8.81
CA GLY A 347 -24.27 21.80 -9.58
C GLY A 347 -25.19 20.87 -8.79
N VAL A 348 -26.03 20.19 -9.54
CA VAL A 348 -26.95 19.18 -9.02
C VAL A 348 -26.86 17.92 -9.88
N ASP A 349 -26.78 16.78 -9.23
CA ASP A 349 -26.95 15.45 -9.81
C ASP A 349 -28.16 14.81 -9.16
N VAL A 350 -29.02 14.21 -9.94
CA VAL A 350 -30.17 13.42 -9.48
C VAL A 350 -30.25 12.12 -10.25
N GLY A 351 -30.63 11.04 -9.58
CA GLY A 351 -30.83 9.77 -10.24
C GLY A 351 -30.53 8.56 -9.39
N ASP A 352 -30.71 7.40 -10.00
CA ASP A 352 -30.45 6.08 -9.43
C ASP A 352 -29.51 5.24 -10.34
N SER A 353 -29.55 3.94 -10.21
CA SER A 353 -28.75 3.03 -11.05
C SER A 353 -29.21 2.96 -12.53
N THR A 354 -30.44 3.41 -12.83
CA THR A 354 -31.06 3.25 -14.17
C THR A 354 -31.24 4.60 -14.89
N PHE A 355 -31.39 5.67 -14.12
CA PHE A 355 -31.57 7.02 -14.64
C PHE A 355 -30.67 7.99 -13.88
N GLY A 356 -30.09 8.96 -14.58
CA GLY A 356 -29.35 10.05 -13.98
C GLY A 356 -29.45 11.32 -14.79
N ALA A 357 -29.62 12.45 -14.10
CA ALA A 357 -29.57 13.77 -14.68
C ALA A 357 -28.64 14.66 -13.87
N SER A 358 -27.85 15.48 -14.54
CA SER A 358 -26.99 16.47 -13.91
C SER A 358 -27.08 17.82 -14.59
N ALA A 359 -26.91 18.90 -13.82
CA ALA A 359 -26.78 20.25 -14.34
C ALA A 359 -25.83 21.05 -13.46
N TYR A 360 -25.05 21.95 -14.07
CA TYR A 360 -24.15 22.83 -13.34
C TYR A 360 -23.91 24.14 -14.07
N ALA A 361 -23.44 25.14 -13.30
CA ALA A 361 -22.87 26.35 -13.80
C ALA A 361 -21.68 26.77 -12.95
N GLN A 362 -20.55 27.15 -13.57
CA GLN A 362 -19.30 27.49 -12.88
C GLN A 362 -18.57 28.64 -13.56
N ALA A 363 -17.75 29.34 -12.78
CA ALA A 363 -16.73 30.26 -13.26
C ALA A 363 -15.35 29.79 -12.89
N PHE A 364 -14.39 29.84 -13.79
CA PHE A 364 -13.01 29.38 -13.56
C PHE A 364 -12.21 30.44 -12.80
N ARG A 365 -12.35 30.42 -11.48
CA ARG A 365 -11.78 31.42 -10.57
C ARG A 365 -10.26 31.48 -10.60
N PHE A 366 -9.60 30.34 -10.78
CA PHE A 366 -8.13 30.23 -10.82
C PHE A 366 -7.53 30.29 -12.24
N GLN A 367 -8.40 30.30 -13.24
CA GLN A 367 -8.05 30.40 -14.65
C GLN A 367 -9.04 31.37 -15.35
N PRO A 368 -8.97 32.66 -15.03
CA PRO A 368 -9.98 33.62 -15.48
C PRO A 368 -10.12 33.74 -17.03
N GLY A 369 -9.07 33.36 -17.76
CA GLY A 369 -9.09 33.26 -19.22
C GLY A 369 -10.08 32.23 -19.77
N LEU A 370 -10.52 31.24 -18.99
CA LEU A 370 -11.49 30.23 -19.39
C LEU A 370 -12.96 30.71 -19.26
N GLY A 371 -13.21 31.84 -18.57
CA GLY A 371 -14.53 32.40 -18.45
C GLY A 371 -15.51 31.63 -17.59
N ARG A 372 -16.71 31.36 -18.12
CA ARG A 372 -17.78 30.62 -17.44
C ARG A 372 -18.18 29.40 -18.27
N GLU A 373 -18.63 28.37 -17.58
CA GLU A 373 -19.13 27.14 -18.18
C GLU A 373 -20.45 26.74 -17.52
N GLN A 374 -21.38 26.27 -18.32
CA GLN A 374 -22.62 25.65 -17.87
C GLN A 374 -22.82 24.35 -18.64
N GLY A 375 -23.34 23.35 -17.97
CA GLY A 375 -23.54 22.06 -18.61
C GLY A 375 -24.58 21.19 -17.92
N GLY A 376 -24.99 20.16 -18.63
CA GLY A 376 -25.90 19.17 -18.12
C GLY A 376 -25.73 17.86 -18.84
N ALA A 377 -26.14 16.76 -18.19
CA ALA A 377 -26.13 15.44 -18.78
C ALA A 377 -27.34 14.62 -18.33
N LEU A 378 -27.76 13.73 -19.21
CA LEU A 378 -28.78 12.71 -18.94
C LEU A 378 -28.18 11.34 -19.18
N ARG A 379 -28.51 10.36 -18.34
CA ARG A 379 -28.07 8.98 -18.46
C ARG A 379 -29.25 8.03 -18.26
N VAL A 380 -29.37 7.01 -19.09
CA VAL A 380 -30.44 5.99 -19.03
C VAL A 380 -29.84 4.61 -19.35
N GLY A 381 -30.14 3.62 -18.53
CA GLY A 381 -29.70 2.24 -18.71
C GLY A 381 -29.29 1.59 -17.40
N ALA A 382 -28.86 0.34 -17.45
CA ALA A 382 -28.44 -0.43 -16.27
C ALA A 382 -26.94 -0.76 -16.33
N PRO A 383 -26.07 0.10 -15.81
CA PRO A 383 -24.61 -0.04 -15.99
C PRO A 383 -23.99 -1.29 -15.37
N ASN A 384 -24.69 -1.97 -14.47
CA ASN A 384 -24.19 -3.15 -13.74
C ASN A 384 -24.82 -4.46 -14.24
N VAL A 385 -25.57 -4.41 -15.33
CA VAL A 385 -26.23 -5.61 -15.93
C VAL A 385 -25.48 -6.00 -17.20
N ILE A 386 -25.01 -7.25 -17.26
CA ILE A 386 -24.34 -7.81 -18.42
C ILE A 386 -25.25 -7.70 -19.65
N GLY A 387 -24.71 -7.18 -20.74
CA GLY A 387 -25.45 -6.98 -21.99
C GLY A 387 -26.39 -5.78 -22.02
N SER A 388 -26.58 -5.08 -20.89
CA SER A 388 -27.42 -3.89 -20.85
C SER A 388 -26.59 -2.61 -21.06
N PRO A 389 -26.91 -1.76 -22.01
CA PRO A 389 -26.20 -0.51 -22.25
C PRO A 389 -26.64 0.59 -21.27
N LEU A 390 -25.68 1.44 -20.91
CA LEU A 390 -25.93 2.75 -20.32
C LEU A 390 -25.69 3.82 -21.40
N PHE A 391 -26.72 4.53 -21.78
CA PHE A 391 -26.61 5.63 -22.73
C PHE A 391 -26.52 6.96 -21.98
N GLY A 392 -25.76 7.91 -22.53
CA GLY A 392 -25.62 9.26 -22.00
C GLY A 392 -25.69 10.31 -23.11
N VAL A 393 -26.26 11.47 -22.79
CA VAL A 393 -26.21 12.68 -23.62
C VAL A 393 -25.75 13.82 -22.71
N SER A 394 -24.83 14.65 -23.17
CA SER A 394 -24.41 15.84 -22.42
C SER A 394 -24.34 17.06 -23.33
N VAL A 395 -24.66 18.22 -22.74
CA VAL A 395 -24.54 19.53 -23.37
C VAL A 395 -23.69 20.44 -22.47
N VAL A 396 -22.80 21.20 -23.07
CA VAL A 396 -21.97 22.19 -22.36
C VAL A 396 -21.90 23.45 -23.21
N SER A 397 -22.07 24.59 -22.56
CA SER A 397 -21.84 25.92 -23.18
C SER A 397 -20.77 26.63 -22.37
N ARG A 398 -19.76 27.15 -23.04
CA ARG A 398 -18.63 27.86 -22.45
C ARG A 398 -18.49 29.25 -23.10
N ASN A 399 -18.35 30.25 -22.26
CA ASN A 399 -18.05 31.61 -22.73
C ASN A 399 -16.73 32.10 -22.13
N GLY A 400 -15.78 32.37 -22.96
CA GLY A 400 -14.44 32.83 -22.57
C GLY A 400 -13.32 31.92 -23.06
N GLY A 401 -12.18 32.55 -23.38
CA GLY A 401 -11.02 31.89 -23.92
C GLY A 401 -11.16 31.42 -25.36
N LEU A 402 -10.15 30.71 -25.82
CA LEU A 402 -10.09 30.09 -27.16
C LEU A 402 -11.05 28.90 -27.32
N ASP A 403 -11.55 28.38 -26.21
CA ASP A 403 -12.45 27.22 -26.16
C ASP A 403 -13.92 27.61 -25.93
N ALA A 404 -14.25 28.91 -26.16
CA ALA A 404 -15.64 29.38 -26.10
C ALA A 404 -16.48 28.72 -27.19
N GLY A 405 -17.60 28.12 -26.80
CA GLY A 405 -18.48 27.41 -27.75
C GLY A 405 -19.48 26.49 -27.04
N ASP A 406 -20.34 25.91 -27.86
CA ASP A 406 -21.36 24.95 -27.46
C ASP A 406 -20.90 23.56 -27.86
N LEU A 407 -21.07 22.59 -26.96
CA LEU A 407 -20.69 21.18 -27.14
C LEU A 407 -21.89 20.29 -26.85
N LEU A 408 -22.00 19.24 -27.66
CA LEU A 408 -22.96 18.16 -27.48
C LEU A 408 -22.21 16.85 -27.53
N SER A 409 -22.44 15.93 -26.58
CA SER A 409 -21.91 14.59 -26.68
C SER A 409 -22.98 13.52 -26.45
N THR A 410 -22.71 12.35 -27.03
CA THR A 410 -23.45 11.11 -26.79
C THR A 410 -22.46 10.03 -26.38
N SER A 411 -22.82 9.25 -25.37
CA SER A 411 -21.99 8.19 -24.85
C SER A 411 -22.77 6.90 -24.68
N ALA A 412 -22.06 5.77 -24.73
CA ALA A 412 -22.60 4.48 -24.32
C ALA A 412 -21.55 3.68 -23.59
N ARG A 413 -21.99 2.97 -22.55
CA ARG A 413 -21.22 1.98 -21.82
C ARG A 413 -21.89 0.64 -21.90
N LEU A 414 -21.12 -0.38 -22.23
CA LEU A 414 -21.55 -1.78 -22.35
C LEU A 414 -20.73 -2.63 -21.39
N HIS A 415 -21.36 -3.61 -20.79
CA HIS A 415 -20.70 -4.69 -20.03
C HIS A 415 -20.92 -6.01 -20.77
N PRO A 416 -20.05 -6.38 -21.74
CA PRO A 416 -20.28 -7.57 -22.58
C PRO A 416 -20.20 -8.87 -21.77
N ALA A 417 -19.40 -8.89 -20.71
CA ALA A 417 -19.23 -10.01 -19.81
C ALA A 417 -18.74 -9.52 -18.43
N ASP A 418 -18.70 -10.42 -17.45
CA ASP A 418 -18.15 -10.12 -16.12
C ASP A 418 -16.71 -9.63 -16.23
N GLY A 419 -16.44 -8.52 -15.55
CA GLY A 419 -15.12 -7.88 -15.56
C GLY A 419 -14.71 -7.25 -16.89
N MET A 420 -15.65 -7.10 -17.86
CA MET A 420 -15.41 -6.43 -19.14
C MET A 420 -16.24 -5.16 -19.25
N SER A 421 -15.67 -4.09 -19.76
CA SER A 421 -16.37 -2.84 -20.09
C SER A 421 -15.92 -2.30 -21.44
N LEU A 422 -16.86 -1.75 -22.16
CA LEU A 422 -16.64 -1.01 -23.39
C LEU A 422 -17.36 0.33 -23.29
N ASP A 423 -16.59 1.40 -23.27
CA ASP A 423 -17.08 2.76 -23.23
C ASP A 423 -16.79 3.46 -24.54
N PHE A 424 -17.74 4.18 -25.08
CA PHE A 424 -17.48 5.10 -26.17
C PHE A 424 -18.29 6.38 -26.04
N GLU A 425 -17.73 7.45 -26.61
CA GLU A 425 -18.35 8.77 -26.62
C GLU A 425 -18.00 9.48 -27.94
N LEU A 426 -18.98 10.16 -28.49
CA LEU A 426 -18.87 11.03 -29.64
C LEU A 426 -19.33 12.43 -29.23
N ALA A 427 -18.56 13.44 -29.58
CA ALA A 427 -18.90 14.84 -29.29
C ALA A 427 -18.74 15.72 -30.52
N GLY A 428 -19.62 16.69 -30.65
CA GLY A 428 -19.53 17.79 -31.61
C GLY A 428 -19.48 19.11 -30.90
N SER A 429 -18.85 20.10 -31.49
CA SER A 429 -18.79 21.45 -30.97
C SER A 429 -18.98 22.50 -32.07
N ARG A 430 -19.49 23.68 -31.66
CA ARG A 430 -19.53 24.88 -32.47
C ARG A 430 -18.92 26.04 -31.66
N SER A 431 -17.89 26.64 -32.19
CA SER A 431 -17.13 27.69 -31.52
C SER A 431 -16.74 28.81 -32.49
N VAL A 432 -16.05 29.83 -32.00
CA VAL A 432 -15.47 30.91 -32.82
C VAL A 432 -14.44 30.34 -33.82
N ALA A 433 -13.77 29.23 -33.46
CA ALA A 433 -12.79 28.53 -34.30
C ALA A 433 -13.45 27.68 -35.42
N GLY A 434 -14.77 27.54 -35.40
CA GLY A 434 -15.53 26.71 -36.36
C GLY A 434 -16.24 25.55 -35.67
N THR A 435 -16.63 24.56 -36.47
CA THR A 435 -17.19 23.29 -36.00
C THR A 435 -16.08 22.25 -35.83
N GLY A 436 -16.18 21.45 -34.81
CA GLY A 436 -15.22 20.38 -34.56
C GLY A 436 -15.89 19.14 -33.93
N SER A 437 -15.24 18.01 -34.05
CA SER A 437 -15.70 16.76 -33.49
C SER A 437 -14.63 16.10 -32.61
N ALA A 438 -15.06 15.24 -31.70
CA ALA A 438 -14.18 14.40 -30.90
C ALA A 438 -14.82 13.03 -30.66
N ARG A 439 -13.99 12.02 -30.49
CA ARG A 439 -14.42 10.65 -30.18
C ARG A 439 -13.49 10.00 -29.18
N THR A 440 -14.03 9.13 -28.37
CA THR A 440 -13.24 8.25 -27.52
C THR A 440 -13.86 6.87 -27.46
N VAL A 441 -12.99 5.85 -27.45
CA VAL A 441 -13.36 4.44 -27.24
C VAL A 441 -12.41 3.88 -26.18
N ARG A 442 -12.95 3.16 -25.22
CA ARG A 442 -12.17 2.46 -24.19
C ARG A 442 -12.71 1.07 -23.98
N PHE A 443 -11.83 0.11 -23.93
CA PHE A 443 -12.11 -1.27 -23.59
C PHE A 443 -11.27 -1.67 -22.39
N SER A 444 -11.83 -2.40 -21.46
CA SER A 444 -11.12 -3.00 -20.35
C SER A 444 -11.73 -4.35 -20.02
N GLY A 445 -10.91 -5.38 -19.84
CA GLY A 445 -11.43 -6.69 -19.45
C GLY A 445 -10.41 -7.81 -19.48
N GLY A 446 -10.84 -8.95 -18.95
CA GLY A 446 -10.08 -10.20 -18.87
C GLY A 446 -9.67 -10.56 -17.44
N THR A 447 -9.66 -11.84 -17.14
CA THR A 447 -9.36 -12.39 -15.81
C THR A 447 -7.93 -12.93 -15.70
N LEU A 448 -7.53 -13.80 -16.63
CA LEU A 448 -6.16 -14.35 -16.69
C LEU A 448 -5.19 -13.38 -17.38
N VAL A 449 -5.68 -12.74 -18.42
CA VAL A 449 -4.97 -11.69 -19.14
C VAL A 449 -5.88 -10.47 -19.15
N HIS A 450 -5.51 -9.45 -18.41
CA HIS A 450 -6.23 -8.18 -18.38
C HIS A 450 -5.74 -7.29 -19.52
N VAL A 451 -6.66 -6.84 -20.36
CA VAL A 451 -6.40 -5.96 -21.49
C VAL A 451 -7.15 -4.65 -21.28
N SER A 452 -6.46 -3.53 -21.45
CA SER A 452 -7.08 -2.21 -21.51
C SER A 452 -6.62 -1.50 -22.79
N LEU A 453 -7.56 -1.00 -23.55
CA LEU A 453 -7.32 -0.28 -24.79
C LEU A 453 -8.09 1.04 -24.74
N GLY A 454 -7.54 2.09 -25.32
CA GLY A 454 -8.25 3.34 -25.45
C GLY A 454 -7.74 4.16 -26.63
N HIS A 455 -8.68 4.81 -27.25
CA HIS A 455 -8.45 5.77 -28.33
C HIS A 455 -9.27 7.02 -28.09
N LEU A 456 -8.64 8.16 -28.23
CA LEU A 456 -9.29 9.48 -28.22
C LEU A 456 -8.75 10.28 -29.41
N ALA A 457 -9.64 10.93 -30.13
CA ALA A 457 -9.25 11.86 -31.19
C ALA A 457 -10.21 13.04 -31.17
N ALA A 458 -9.66 14.25 -31.30
CA ALA A 458 -10.42 15.50 -31.36
C ALA A 458 -9.84 16.45 -32.41
N ASP A 459 -10.72 17.07 -33.16
CA ASP A 459 -10.34 18.03 -34.19
C ASP A 459 -9.65 19.27 -33.59
N PRO A 460 -8.78 19.96 -34.32
CA PRO A 460 -8.16 21.23 -33.88
C PRO A 460 -9.19 22.34 -33.61
N THR A 461 -10.37 22.29 -34.23
CA THR A 461 -11.47 23.23 -34.03
C THR A 461 -12.46 22.79 -32.94
N PHE A 462 -12.26 21.61 -32.34
CA PHE A 462 -13.14 21.14 -31.27
C PHE A 462 -12.97 21.99 -30.01
N ALA A 463 -14.08 22.50 -29.48
CA ALA A 463 -14.08 23.44 -28.34
C ALA A 463 -13.94 22.76 -26.96
N GLY A 464 -13.76 21.43 -26.88
CA GLY A 464 -13.54 20.70 -25.62
C GLY A 464 -12.07 20.66 -25.21
N TYR A 465 -11.80 20.17 -24.01
CA TYR A 465 -10.44 20.09 -23.45
C TYR A 465 -9.49 19.16 -24.23
N ALA A 466 -10.04 18.23 -24.98
CA ALA A 466 -9.27 17.34 -25.86
C ALA A 466 -8.85 17.97 -27.19
N ARG A 467 -9.15 19.26 -27.41
CA ARG A 467 -8.93 20.01 -28.65
C ARG A 467 -7.59 19.68 -29.30
N GLY A 468 -7.64 19.29 -30.58
CA GLY A 468 -6.47 18.93 -31.39
C GLY A 468 -5.69 17.73 -30.89
N GLY A 469 -6.20 17.03 -29.88
CA GLY A 469 -5.53 15.92 -29.23
C GLY A 469 -5.91 14.57 -29.83
N THR A 470 -4.91 13.70 -29.96
CA THR A 470 -5.09 12.27 -30.21
C THR A 470 -4.35 11.53 -29.10
N SER A 471 -5.01 10.58 -28.47
CA SER A 471 -4.42 9.77 -27.39
C SER A 471 -4.78 8.31 -27.61
N ASP A 472 -3.75 7.49 -27.71
CA ASP A 472 -3.89 6.04 -27.78
C ASP A 472 -3.24 5.44 -26.55
N PHE A 473 -3.87 4.47 -25.93
CA PHE A 473 -3.22 3.66 -24.92
C PHE A 473 -3.60 2.19 -25.09
N ALA A 474 -2.66 1.34 -24.76
CA ALA A 474 -2.86 -0.10 -24.69
C ALA A 474 -2.10 -0.64 -23.49
N SER A 475 -2.71 -1.50 -22.73
CA SER A 475 -2.01 -2.26 -21.70
C SER A 475 -2.52 -3.69 -21.65
N VAL A 476 -1.59 -4.60 -21.41
CA VAL A 476 -1.84 -6.03 -21.21
C VAL A 476 -1.08 -6.44 -19.96
N SER A 477 -1.73 -7.14 -19.06
CA SER A 477 -1.07 -7.74 -17.90
C SER A 477 -1.61 -9.14 -17.65
N THR A 478 -0.73 -10.06 -17.27
CA THR A 478 -1.13 -11.43 -16.91
C THR A 478 -1.47 -11.49 -15.44
N ALA A 479 -2.36 -12.42 -15.05
CA ALA A 479 -2.44 -12.86 -13.68
C ALA A 479 -1.06 -13.46 -13.26
N PRO A 480 -0.68 -13.39 -11.99
CA PRO A 480 0.56 -14.00 -11.51
C PRO A 480 0.58 -15.51 -11.78
N TRP A 481 1.59 -15.98 -12.48
CA TRP A 481 1.85 -17.40 -12.71
C TRP A 481 3.16 -17.77 -12.04
N ASN A 482 3.09 -18.62 -11.00
CA ASN A 482 4.26 -19.06 -10.24
C ASN A 482 5.18 -17.90 -9.82
N LYS A 483 4.58 -16.83 -9.22
CA LYS A 483 5.22 -15.57 -8.80
C LYS A 483 5.69 -14.65 -9.94
N LEU A 484 5.55 -15.04 -11.19
CA LEU A 484 5.88 -14.21 -12.36
C LEU A 484 4.61 -13.53 -12.89
N GLN A 485 4.73 -12.26 -13.17
CA GLN A 485 3.72 -11.46 -13.84
C GLN A 485 4.37 -10.72 -15.01
N PHE A 486 3.72 -10.73 -16.16
CA PHE A 486 4.13 -9.97 -17.32
C PHE A 486 3.16 -8.83 -17.55
N SER A 487 3.69 -7.67 -17.90
CA SER A 487 2.90 -6.54 -18.34
C SER A 487 3.56 -5.84 -19.52
N ALA A 488 2.73 -5.37 -20.42
CA ALA A 488 3.13 -4.49 -21.51
C ALA A 488 2.16 -3.32 -21.54
N SER A 489 2.67 -2.12 -21.62
CA SER A 489 1.85 -0.92 -21.76
C SER A 489 2.47 0.04 -22.76
N GLY A 490 1.61 0.73 -23.48
CA GLY A 490 2.01 1.79 -24.37
C GLY A 490 0.99 2.92 -24.33
N ASN A 491 1.45 4.14 -24.38
CA ASN A 491 0.61 5.30 -24.59
C ASN A 491 1.22 6.19 -25.68
N ARG A 492 0.39 6.87 -26.40
CA ARG A 492 0.76 7.89 -27.37
C ARG A 492 -0.21 9.04 -27.24
N TYR A 493 0.31 10.19 -26.98
CA TYR A 493 -0.43 11.44 -26.97
C TYR A 493 0.17 12.38 -28.01
N ARG A 494 -0.68 12.97 -28.81
CA ARG A 494 -0.34 13.93 -29.85
C ARG A 494 -1.33 15.08 -29.76
N ARG A 495 -0.84 16.30 -29.78
CA ARG A 495 -1.65 17.49 -29.81
C ARG A 495 -1.17 18.43 -30.89
N ALA A 496 -2.00 18.69 -31.87
CA ALA A 496 -1.81 19.75 -32.82
C ALA A 496 -2.35 21.05 -32.23
N LEU A 497 -1.47 21.97 -31.87
CA LEU A 497 -1.85 23.32 -31.48
C LEU A 497 -2.27 24.02 -32.78
N SER A 498 -3.49 24.58 -32.79
CA SER A 498 -4.15 25.14 -33.97
C SER A 498 -3.27 26.16 -34.72
N ASP A 499 -3.56 26.30 -36.01
CA ASP A 499 -2.95 27.18 -37.00
C ASP A 499 -2.82 28.67 -36.64
N ILE A 500 -3.43 29.11 -35.54
CA ILE A 500 -3.39 30.51 -35.07
C ILE A 500 -2.13 30.85 -34.26
N LEU A 501 -1.55 29.86 -33.61
CA LEU A 501 -0.28 29.94 -32.93
C LEU A 501 0.58 28.84 -33.52
N ALA A 502 1.42 29.12 -34.51
CA ALA A 502 2.37 28.19 -35.10
C ALA A 502 3.32 27.60 -34.03
N GLY A 503 2.74 26.88 -33.08
CA GLY A 503 3.42 26.16 -32.02
C GLY A 503 3.76 24.74 -32.50
N PRO A 504 4.86 24.18 -32.04
CA PRO A 504 5.26 22.83 -32.39
C PRO A 504 4.21 21.83 -31.89
N GLU A 505 3.97 20.81 -32.69
CA GLU A 505 3.15 19.67 -32.30
C GLU A 505 3.68 19.05 -31.01
N GLU A 506 2.83 18.90 -30.02
CA GLU A 506 3.16 18.19 -28.80
C GLU A 506 3.01 16.68 -29.04
N LEU A 507 4.09 15.92 -28.94
CA LEU A 507 4.09 14.48 -29.01
C LEU A 507 4.67 13.91 -27.73
N GLN A 508 3.96 12.99 -27.13
CA GLN A 508 4.46 12.13 -26.06
C GLN A 508 4.08 10.70 -26.34
N GLN A 509 5.04 9.81 -26.41
CA GLN A 509 4.85 8.39 -26.58
C GLN A 509 5.68 7.66 -25.56
N SER A 510 5.11 6.64 -24.92
CA SER A 510 5.87 5.74 -24.07
C SER A 510 5.42 4.31 -24.21
N SER A 511 6.35 3.39 -24.13
CA SER A 511 6.11 1.95 -24.09
C SER A 511 6.93 1.35 -22.96
N LEU A 512 6.33 0.46 -22.21
CA LEU A 512 6.98 -0.27 -21.14
C LEU A 512 6.63 -1.74 -21.27
N LEU A 513 7.65 -2.58 -21.31
CA LEU A 513 7.55 -4.03 -21.19
C LEU A 513 8.16 -4.41 -19.84
N GLU A 514 7.43 -5.08 -18.98
CA GLU A 514 7.90 -5.38 -17.64
C GLU A 514 7.58 -6.83 -17.26
N MET A 515 8.55 -7.49 -16.70
CA MET A 515 8.42 -8.77 -15.99
C MET A 515 8.63 -8.52 -14.51
N ARG A 516 7.68 -8.93 -13.68
CA ARG A 516 7.72 -8.80 -12.24
C ARG A 516 7.79 -10.17 -11.59
N TYR A 517 8.68 -10.33 -10.63
CA TYR A 517 8.84 -11.54 -9.84
C TYR A 517 8.49 -11.28 -8.39
N ASP A 518 7.64 -12.14 -7.80
CA ASP A 518 7.19 -12.14 -6.41
C ASP A 518 6.60 -10.78 -5.93
N GLY A 519 6.18 -9.93 -6.86
CA GLY A 519 5.68 -8.59 -6.56
C GLY A 519 6.75 -7.56 -6.17
N HIS A 520 7.99 -7.99 -5.93
CA HIS A 520 9.07 -7.17 -5.36
C HIS A 520 10.17 -6.80 -6.36
N TYR A 521 10.40 -7.62 -7.35
CA TYR A 521 11.46 -7.39 -8.33
C TYR A 521 10.85 -7.23 -9.70
N SER A 522 11.30 -6.25 -10.44
CA SER A 522 10.91 -6.12 -11.84
C SER A 522 12.09 -5.76 -12.73
N LEU A 523 12.02 -6.27 -13.94
CA LEU A 523 12.91 -5.92 -15.04
C LEU A 523 12.05 -5.56 -16.24
N GLY A 524 12.35 -4.43 -16.86
CA GLY A 524 11.57 -3.95 -18.00
C GLY A 524 12.42 -3.25 -19.02
N TYR A 525 11.81 -3.05 -20.18
CA TYR A 525 12.33 -2.21 -21.26
C TYR A 525 11.39 -1.04 -21.47
N VAL A 526 11.96 0.15 -21.57
CA VAL A 526 11.24 1.42 -21.76
C VAL A 526 11.67 2.09 -23.07
N ASP A 527 10.70 2.57 -23.83
CA ASP A 527 10.89 3.43 -25.01
C ASP A 527 9.98 4.65 -24.84
N GLN A 528 10.57 5.84 -24.77
CA GLN A 528 9.85 7.09 -24.58
C GLN A 528 10.28 8.10 -25.62
N THR A 529 9.33 8.72 -26.28
CA THR A 529 9.55 9.82 -27.21
C THR A 529 8.64 10.97 -26.84
N ARG A 530 9.20 12.16 -26.80
CA ARG A 530 8.44 13.39 -26.54
C ARG A 530 8.95 14.53 -27.41
N SER A 531 8.07 15.46 -27.73
CA SER A 531 8.48 16.71 -28.30
C SER A 531 9.15 17.58 -27.24
N ALA A 532 10.28 18.18 -27.60
CA ALA A 532 10.94 19.22 -26.83
C ALA A 532 10.87 20.51 -27.64
N SER A 533 10.31 21.56 -27.04
CA SER A 533 10.22 22.88 -27.66
C SER A 533 11.07 23.86 -26.87
N PHE A 534 12.07 24.43 -27.53
CA PHE A 534 12.83 25.57 -27.04
C PHE A 534 12.48 26.79 -27.89
N ILE A 535 12.70 27.98 -27.35
CA ILE A 535 12.36 29.27 -27.99
C ILE A 535 12.87 29.40 -29.45
N VAL A 536 13.92 28.65 -29.83
CA VAL A 536 14.56 28.73 -31.15
C VAL A 536 14.53 27.43 -31.93
N ARG A 537 14.30 26.28 -31.30
CA ARG A 537 14.32 24.94 -31.94
C ARG A 537 13.29 24.01 -31.33
N SER A 538 12.63 23.25 -32.16
CA SER A 538 11.76 22.14 -31.75
C SER A 538 12.32 20.83 -32.30
N GLY A 539 12.23 19.76 -31.53
CA GLY A 539 12.65 18.43 -31.95
C GLY A 539 12.07 17.35 -31.06
N LEU A 540 12.42 16.12 -31.38
CA LEU A 540 11.98 14.95 -30.62
C LEU A 540 13.14 14.43 -29.77
N VAL A 541 12.85 14.19 -28.51
CA VAL A 541 13.75 13.49 -27.58
C VAL A 541 13.22 12.08 -27.42
N THR A 542 14.06 11.10 -27.73
CA THR A 542 13.74 9.67 -27.57
C THR A 542 14.69 9.03 -26.58
N ASN A 543 14.15 8.40 -25.55
CA ASN A 543 14.87 7.63 -24.54
C ASN A 543 14.54 6.15 -24.69
N ARG A 544 15.54 5.29 -24.76
CA ARG A 544 15.39 3.83 -24.80
C ARG A 544 16.29 3.21 -23.78
N GLY A 545 15.73 2.38 -22.90
CA GLY A 545 16.52 1.83 -21.82
C GLY A 545 15.92 0.60 -21.17
N VAL A 546 16.69 0.06 -20.26
CA VAL A 546 16.27 -1.01 -19.37
C VAL A 546 16.00 -0.42 -18.01
N VAL A 547 14.91 -0.81 -17.40
CA VAL A 547 14.52 -0.43 -16.04
C VAL A 547 14.50 -1.65 -15.15
N ALA A 548 15.19 -1.56 -14.01
CA ALA A 548 15.13 -2.55 -12.95
C ALA A 548 14.59 -1.89 -11.69
N ARG A 549 13.70 -2.58 -10.99
CA ARG A 549 13.14 -2.13 -9.71
C ARG A 549 13.19 -3.25 -8.71
N ALA A 550 13.46 -2.89 -7.48
CA ALA A 550 13.38 -3.79 -6.35
C ALA A 550 12.79 -3.06 -5.15
N ASP A 551 11.90 -3.70 -4.45
CA ASP A 551 11.40 -3.24 -3.15
C ASP A 551 11.31 -4.43 -2.19
N GLY A 552 11.49 -4.17 -0.92
CA GLY A 552 11.45 -5.21 0.09
C GLY A 552 11.48 -4.68 1.50
N ALA A 553 11.18 -5.57 2.43
CA ALA A 553 11.28 -5.32 3.86
C ALA A 553 12.46 -6.09 4.44
N PHE A 554 13.37 -5.38 5.08
CA PHE A 554 14.52 -5.93 5.79
C PHE A 554 14.32 -5.65 7.30
N GLY A 555 13.69 -6.58 7.98
CA GLY A 555 13.23 -6.36 9.34
C GLY A 555 12.13 -5.29 9.40
N LEU A 556 12.38 -4.25 10.16
CA LEU A 556 11.47 -3.10 10.28
C LEU A 556 11.70 -2.06 9.18
N VAL A 557 12.76 -2.19 8.39
CA VAL A 557 13.09 -1.24 7.32
C VAL A 557 12.42 -1.68 6.02
N ARG A 558 11.70 -0.80 5.38
CA ARG A 558 11.28 -0.96 4.00
C ARG A 558 12.21 -0.16 3.11
N ALA A 559 12.75 -0.81 2.10
CA ALA A 559 13.61 -0.18 1.14
C ALA A 559 13.11 -0.41 -0.28
N TYR A 560 13.38 0.54 -1.16
CA TYR A 560 13.13 0.40 -2.58
C TYR A 560 14.28 1.01 -3.37
N GLY A 561 14.47 0.51 -4.55
CA GLY A 561 15.41 1.06 -5.51
C GLY A 561 14.92 0.88 -6.93
N SER A 562 15.25 1.82 -7.80
CA SER A 562 15.05 1.65 -9.23
C SER A 562 16.25 2.22 -9.99
N ALA A 563 16.59 1.56 -11.09
CA ALA A 563 17.60 1.99 -12.02
C ALA A 563 17.05 1.90 -13.43
N GLU A 564 17.11 2.99 -14.15
CA GLU A 564 16.82 3.04 -15.58
C GLU A 564 18.10 3.48 -16.31
N LEU A 565 18.56 2.68 -17.23
CA LEU A 565 19.80 2.88 -17.96
C LEU A 565 19.51 2.75 -19.45
N GLY A 566 19.97 3.70 -20.23
CA GLY A 566 19.66 3.67 -21.65
C GLY A 566 20.43 4.66 -22.49
N ARG A 567 19.91 4.90 -23.67
CA ARG A 567 20.40 5.89 -24.62
C ARG A 567 19.33 6.93 -24.93
N SER A 568 19.71 8.18 -24.90
CA SER A 568 18.88 9.31 -25.29
C SER A 568 19.36 9.87 -26.64
N HIS A 569 18.40 10.11 -27.51
CA HIS A 569 18.61 10.83 -28.77
C HIS A 569 17.85 12.15 -28.68
N ASP A 570 18.56 13.25 -28.77
CA ASP A 570 17.98 14.59 -28.76
C ASP A 570 18.04 15.18 -30.18
N GLY A 571 16.91 15.14 -30.87
CA GLY A 571 16.76 15.68 -32.21
C GLY A 571 16.77 17.21 -32.28
N THR A 572 16.66 17.93 -31.12
CA THR A 572 16.74 19.40 -31.08
C THR A 572 18.16 19.93 -31.28
N ILE A 573 19.13 19.25 -30.70
CA ILE A 573 20.53 19.65 -30.73
C ILE A 573 21.40 18.74 -31.62
N GLY A 574 20.77 17.73 -32.24
CA GLY A 574 21.48 16.81 -33.15
C GLY A 574 22.45 15.84 -32.45
N THR A 575 22.38 15.71 -31.10
CA THR A 575 23.19 14.76 -30.37
C THR A 575 22.65 13.35 -30.52
N ILE A 576 23.46 12.45 -31.03
CA ILE A 576 23.08 11.05 -31.29
C ILE A 576 23.64 10.18 -30.16
N GLY A 577 22.76 9.47 -29.48
CA GLY A 577 23.11 8.31 -28.66
C GLY A 577 23.88 8.61 -27.36
N THR A 578 23.60 9.72 -26.68
CA THR A 578 24.15 9.96 -25.35
C THR A 578 23.52 8.98 -24.34
N GLY A 579 24.37 8.40 -23.47
CA GLY A 579 23.89 7.58 -22.37
C GLY A 579 23.05 8.41 -21.41
N TYR A 580 21.93 7.86 -20.94
CA TYR A 580 21.19 8.42 -19.83
C TYR A 580 21.05 7.41 -18.71
N ASN A 581 20.93 7.91 -17.51
CA ASN A 581 20.58 7.12 -16.35
C ASN A 581 19.59 7.86 -15.45
N GLN A 582 18.72 7.10 -14.82
CA GLN A 582 17.85 7.56 -13.75
C GLN A 582 17.92 6.54 -12.62
N LEU A 583 18.41 6.96 -11.48
CA LEU A 583 18.55 6.14 -10.30
C LEU A 583 17.67 6.71 -9.21
N SER A 584 16.90 5.89 -8.54
CA SER A 584 16.18 6.27 -7.32
C SER A 584 16.32 5.20 -6.26
N ALA A 585 16.43 5.63 -5.03
CA ALA A 585 16.44 4.74 -3.87
C ALA A 585 15.82 5.45 -2.67
N GLY A 586 15.23 4.68 -1.79
CA GLY A 586 14.71 5.18 -0.55
C GLY A 586 14.47 4.07 0.44
N PHE A 587 14.35 4.47 1.70
CA PHE A 587 13.98 3.57 2.76
C PHE A 587 13.07 4.26 3.76
N SER A 588 12.28 3.47 4.48
CA SER A 588 11.44 3.90 5.59
C SER A 588 11.59 2.92 6.73
N ALA A 589 11.83 3.43 7.93
CA ALA A 589 12.02 2.61 9.12
C ALA A 589 11.26 3.20 10.30
N PRO A 590 10.51 2.38 11.07
CA PRO A 590 10.02 2.76 12.38
C PRO A 590 11.18 2.63 13.40
N ILE A 591 11.33 3.65 14.23
CA ILE A 591 12.31 3.67 15.34
C ILE A 591 11.53 3.91 16.63
N GLY A 592 11.08 2.84 17.27
CA GLY A 592 10.13 2.94 18.38
C GLY A 592 8.79 3.55 17.90
N PRO A 593 8.31 4.64 18.54
CA PRO A 593 7.08 5.33 18.13
C PRO A 593 7.31 6.32 16.97
N HIS A 594 8.50 6.34 16.39
CA HIS A 594 8.88 7.28 15.34
C HIS A 594 9.00 6.57 14.00
N THR A 595 8.82 7.31 12.91
CA THR A 595 9.06 6.83 11.55
C THR A 595 9.99 7.81 10.84
N ILE A 596 11.05 7.29 10.25
CA ILE A 596 11.94 8.03 9.37
C ILE A 596 11.86 7.45 7.97
N SER A 597 11.81 8.32 6.98
CA SER A 597 11.91 7.97 5.56
C SER A 597 12.96 8.85 4.90
N VAL A 598 13.80 8.26 4.06
CA VAL A 598 14.78 8.98 3.26
C VAL A 598 14.71 8.48 1.83
N TYR A 599 14.79 9.39 0.88
CA TYR A 599 14.80 9.04 -0.53
C TYR A 599 15.74 9.94 -1.32
N GLY A 600 16.24 9.41 -2.41
CA GLY A 600 17.08 10.11 -3.34
C GLY A 600 16.83 9.69 -4.77
N GLN A 601 17.02 10.61 -5.69
CA GLN A 601 16.93 10.39 -7.12
C GLN A 601 18.05 11.15 -7.83
N SER A 602 18.67 10.51 -8.79
CA SER A 602 19.62 11.12 -9.71
C SER A 602 19.21 10.79 -11.14
N SER A 603 19.13 11.78 -11.99
CA SER A 603 18.94 11.59 -13.43
C SER A 603 20.02 12.36 -14.20
N GLN A 604 20.55 11.74 -15.24
CA GLN A 604 21.60 12.32 -16.11
C GLN A 604 21.33 11.94 -17.56
N GLY A 605 21.54 12.88 -18.47
CA GLY A 605 21.47 12.64 -19.90
C GLY A 605 20.06 12.47 -20.47
N ALA A 606 19.02 12.41 -19.63
CA ALA A 606 17.65 12.50 -20.09
C ALA A 606 17.30 13.99 -20.26
N ALA A 607 16.90 14.41 -21.44
CA ALA A 607 16.43 15.78 -21.67
C ALA A 607 15.10 16.07 -20.95
N LEU A 608 15.09 15.85 -19.64
CA LEU A 608 13.88 15.90 -18.80
C LEU A 608 13.47 17.32 -18.48
N LEU A 609 14.41 18.23 -18.37
CA LEU A 609 14.17 19.61 -18.01
C LEU A 609 15.09 20.52 -18.81
N ARG A 610 14.63 21.02 -19.97
CA ARG A 610 15.17 22.18 -20.70
C ARG A 610 16.69 22.27 -20.69
N GLY A 611 17.39 21.20 -21.07
CA GLY A 611 18.87 21.22 -21.18
C GLY A 611 19.62 20.96 -19.87
N ALA A 612 18.98 20.49 -18.83
CA ALA A 612 19.68 20.07 -17.62
C ALA A 612 20.47 18.78 -17.87
N ASP A 613 21.78 18.80 -17.72
CA ASP A 613 22.64 17.64 -17.93
C ASP A 613 22.47 16.63 -16.78
N ARG A 614 22.18 17.11 -15.59
CA ARG A 614 22.02 16.28 -14.40
C ARG A 614 21.08 16.93 -13.40
N VAL A 615 20.15 16.12 -12.86
CA VAL A 615 19.28 16.50 -11.75
C VAL A 615 19.56 15.55 -10.58
N LEU A 616 19.79 16.12 -9.42
CA LEU A 616 19.91 15.39 -8.15
C LEU A 616 18.81 15.86 -7.22
N SER A 617 18.00 14.95 -6.74
CA SER A 617 16.95 15.23 -5.76
C SER A 617 17.11 14.30 -4.55
N PHE A 618 16.90 14.82 -3.36
CA PHE A 618 16.85 14.03 -2.14
C PHE A 618 15.83 14.63 -1.17
N GLY A 619 15.32 13.78 -0.30
CA GLY A 619 14.40 14.21 0.74
C GLY A 619 14.39 13.26 1.93
N ALA A 620 13.90 13.78 3.03
CA ALA A 620 13.74 13.03 4.26
C ALA A 620 12.46 13.47 4.98
N ASP A 621 11.76 12.51 5.57
CA ASP A 621 10.58 12.72 6.39
C ASP A 621 10.79 12.05 7.73
N LEU A 622 10.48 12.76 8.80
CA LEU A 622 10.50 12.27 10.17
C LEU A 622 9.12 12.53 10.80
N GLN A 623 8.50 11.48 11.29
CA GLN A 623 7.33 11.57 12.15
C GLN A 623 7.70 11.03 13.52
N ALA A 624 7.59 11.86 14.54
CA ALA A 624 7.98 11.52 15.91
C ALA A 624 6.83 11.78 16.90
N GLN A 625 6.61 10.82 17.78
CA GLN A 625 5.77 10.98 18.96
C GLN A 625 6.68 11.43 20.10
N LEU A 626 6.69 12.73 20.44
CA LEU A 626 7.55 13.27 21.48
C LEU A 626 7.02 12.98 22.88
N ALA A 627 5.68 12.96 23.03
CA ALA A 627 4.98 12.62 24.27
C ALA A 627 3.61 12.02 23.92
N ALA A 628 2.86 11.54 24.89
CA ALA A 628 1.55 10.92 24.69
C ALA A 628 0.58 11.74 23.81
N HIS A 629 0.69 13.06 23.88
CA HIS A 629 -0.19 14.00 23.17
C HIS A 629 0.58 14.99 22.28
N THR A 630 1.88 14.75 22.04
CA THR A 630 2.74 15.68 21.29
C THR A 630 3.34 14.94 20.10
N THR A 631 3.06 15.41 18.89
CA THR A 631 3.65 14.90 17.66
C THR A 631 4.56 15.95 17.04
N PHE A 632 5.65 15.48 16.44
CA PHE A 632 6.56 16.27 15.63
C PHE A 632 6.64 15.66 14.23
N THR A 633 6.52 16.48 13.22
CA THR A 633 6.76 16.08 11.84
C THR A 633 7.78 17.02 11.21
N LEU A 634 8.73 16.46 10.51
CA LEU A 634 9.71 17.19 9.73
C LEU A 634 9.78 16.57 8.35
N SER A 635 9.56 17.34 7.31
CA SER A 635 9.81 16.93 5.94
C SER A 635 10.72 17.93 5.26
N GLY A 636 11.69 17.41 4.52
CA GLY A 636 12.64 18.22 3.78
C GLY A 636 12.93 17.61 2.43
N SER A 637 12.99 18.43 1.40
CA SER A 637 13.41 18.01 0.08
C SER A 637 14.26 19.08 -0.59
N GLN A 638 15.24 18.63 -1.37
CA GLN A 638 16.05 19.48 -2.20
C GLN A 638 16.22 18.83 -3.58
N SER A 639 16.09 19.64 -4.61
CA SER A 639 16.42 19.24 -5.97
C SER A 639 17.38 20.26 -6.55
N ARG A 640 18.42 19.79 -7.20
CA ARG A 640 19.44 20.60 -7.84
C ARG A 640 19.66 20.14 -9.27
N THR A 641 19.65 21.08 -10.19
CA THR A 641 20.12 20.92 -11.56
C THR A 641 21.59 21.39 -11.64
N ILE A 642 22.41 20.67 -12.39
CA ILE A 642 23.86 21.03 -12.48
C ILE A 642 24.10 21.96 -13.66
N VAL A 643 23.37 21.77 -14.75
CA VAL A 643 23.43 22.68 -15.91
C VAL A 643 21.99 22.87 -16.45
N PRO A 644 21.45 24.09 -16.46
CA PRO A 644 21.97 25.28 -15.74
C PRO A 644 21.95 25.07 -14.23
N ASP A 645 22.92 25.68 -13.53
CA ASP A 645 22.96 25.56 -12.05
C ASP A 645 21.74 26.22 -11.45
N GLY A 646 21.07 25.46 -10.62
CA GLY A 646 19.84 25.92 -9.96
C GLY A 646 19.14 24.82 -9.19
N GLY A 647 18.08 25.17 -8.50
CA GLY A 647 17.33 24.19 -7.76
C GLY A 647 16.20 24.75 -6.93
N TYR A 648 15.53 23.88 -6.24
CA TYR A 648 14.56 24.24 -5.22
C TYR A 648 14.82 23.46 -3.93
N SER A 649 14.43 24.06 -2.83
CA SER A 649 14.47 23.45 -1.51
C SER A 649 13.18 23.71 -0.78
N LEU A 650 12.73 22.74 0.00
CA LEU A 650 11.57 22.85 0.88
C LEU A 650 11.88 22.19 2.21
N LEU A 651 11.59 22.87 3.30
CA LEU A 651 11.60 22.34 4.64
C LEU A 651 10.26 22.68 5.30
N ASP A 652 9.58 21.68 5.84
CA ASP A 652 8.32 21.83 6.58
C ASP A 652 8.47 21.13 7.94
N ALA A 653 8.41 21.89 9.01
CA ALA A 653 8.50 21.40 10.37
C ALA A 653 7.22 21.74 11.14
N ARG A 654 6.65 20.79 11.84
CA ARG A 654 5.44 20.97 12.63
C ARG A 654 5.55 20.26 13.97
N VAL A 655 5.23 20.97 15.05
CA VAL A 655 4.96 20.41 16.36
C VAL A 655 3.47 20.59 16.64
N ALA A 656 2.79 19.55 17.09
CA ALA A 656 1.37 19.62 17.44
C ALA A 656 1.12 18.95 18.80
N GLN A 657 0.40 19.66 19.66
CA GLN A 657 -0.01 19.23 21.01
C GLN A 657 -1.52 19.07 21.03
N THR A 658 -2.01 17.88 21.34
CA THR A 658 -3.44 17.63 21.60
C THR A 658 -3.74 17.98 23.07
N LEU A 659 -4.72 18.85 23.27
CA LEU A 659 -5.17 19.32 24.57
C LEU A 659 -6.25 18.38 25.15
N SER A 660 -6.52 18.48 26.46
CA SER A 660 -7.51 17.63 27.13
C SER A 660 -8.95 17.78 26.60
N ASN A 661 -9.29 18.90 26.02
CA ASN A 661 -10.58 19.17 25.36
C ASN A 661 -10.65 18.67 23.89
N GLY A 662 -9.63 17.96 23.41
CA GLY A 662 -9.52 17.47 22.04
C GLY A 662 -9.06 18.53 21.02
N ALA A 663 -8.85 19.78 21.44
CA ALA A 663 -8.28 20.79 20.56
C ALA A 663 -6.78 20.52 20.34
N THR A 664 -6.24 20.98 19.21
CA THR A 664 -4.82 20.83 18.88
C THR A 664 -4.19 22.20 18.73
N LEU A 665 -3.10 22.43 19.43
CA LEU A 665 -2.24 23.59 19.26
C LEU A 665 -0.99 23.15 18.50
N GLY A 666 -0.69 23.80 17.38
CA GLY A 666 0.43 23.47 16.51
C GLY A 666 1.28 24.68 16.18
N LEU A 667 2.59 24.48 16.12
CA LEU A 667 3.53 25.42 15.54
C LEU A 667 4.05 24.79 14.24
N ARG A 668 3.93 25.49 13.11
CA ARG A 668 4.44 25.03 11.82
C ARG A 668 5.34 26.07 11.20
N MET A 669 6.48 25.63 10.71
CA MET A 669 7.43 26.44 9.98
C MET A 669 7.68 25.81 8.61
N ARG A 670 7.57 26.63 7.58
CA ARG A 670 7.91 26.27 6.19
C ARG A 670 8.98 27.21 5.67
N VAL A 671 9.98 26.64 5.06
CA VAL A 671 11.04 27.37 4.37
C VAL A 671 11.15 26.77 2.97
N GLY A 672 10.88 27.56 1.96
CA GLY A 672 11.00 27.16 0.57
C GLY A 672 11.94 28.12 -0.16
N GLY A 673 12.68 27.61 -1.13
CA GLY A 673 13.59 28.40 -1.97
C GLY A 673 13.62 27.88 -3.39
N VAL A 674 13.67 28.81 -4.32
CA VAL A 674 13.97 28.58 -5.73
C VAL A 674 15.22 29.39 -6.01
N ASP A 675 16.23 28.73 -6.56
CA ASP A 675 17.53 29.33 -6.87
C ASP A 675 17.93 28.90 -8.28
N PHE A 676 17.74 29.77 -9.25
CA PHE A 676 18.21 29.62 -10.61
C PHE A 676 19.04 30.84 -10.98
N THR A 677 19.85 30.74 -12.01
CA THR A 677 20.84 31.75 -12.44
C THR A 677 20.27 33.16 -12.51
N ASP A 678 18.98 33.30 -12.83
CA ASP A 678 18.32 34.60 -13.03
C ASP A 678 17.22 34.91 -12.02
N VAL A 679 16.86 33.94 -11.15
CA VAL A 679 15.76 34.07 -10.19
C VAL A 679 16.09 33.38 -8.89
N THR A 680 16.31 34.17 -7.85
CA THR A 680 16.40 33.66 -6.48
C THR A 680 15.21 34.13 -5.67
N SER A 681 14.42 33.20 -5.19
CA SER A 681 13.28 33.48 -4.31
C SER A 681 13.33 32.59 -3.08
N ARG A 682 13.32 33.19 -1.91
CA ARG A 682 13.24 32.47 -0.62
C ARG A 682 12.00 32.90 0.13
N GLN A 683 11.19 31.92 0.48
CA GLN A 683 10.00 32.15 1.28
C GLN A 683 10.16 31.47 2.63
N ARG A 684 9.85 32.19 3.70
CA ARG A 684 9.81 31.67 5.07
C ARG A 684 8.43 31.97 5.63
N GLN A 685 7.78 30.95 6.14
CA GLN A 685 6.47 31.07 6.77
C GLN A 685 6.52 30.35 8.12
N ALA A 686 6.11 31.04 9.14
CA ALA A 686 5.90 30.44 10.46
C ALA A 686 4.50 30.85 10.93
N TYR A 687 3.75 29.89 11.42
CA TYR A 687 2.43 30.17 11.95
C TYR A 687 2.07 29.26 13.11
N LEU A 688 1.33 29.83 14.04
CA LEU A 688 0.67 29.11 15.12
C LEU A 688 -0.68 28.63 14.58
N GLU A 689 -0.99 27.37 14.77
CA GLU A 689 -2.23 26.73 14.33
C GLU A 689 -3.01 26.26 15.56
N TYR A 690 -4.26 26.68 15.67
CA TYR A 690 -5.16 26.20 16.70
C TYR A 690 -6.38 25.56 16.05
N SER A 691 -6.58 24.26 16.28
CA SER A 691 -7.68 23.48 15.70
C SER A 691 -8.63 23.05 16.80
N VAL A 692 -9.89 23.39 16.67
CA VAL A 692 -10.94 23.08 17.65
C VAL A 692 -11.94 22.10 17.01
N PRO A 693 -12.17 20.93 17.60
CA PRO A 693 -13.28 20.07 17.20
C PRO A 693 -14.61 20.72 17.63
N LEU A 694 -15.51 20.84 16.67
CA LEU A 694 -16.83 21.43 16.88
C LEU A 694 -17.90 20.37 16.59
N ARG A 695 -19.08 20.57 17.16
CA ARG A 695 -20.29 19.83 16.85
C ARG A 695 -21.33 20.83 16.33
N LEU A 696 -21.54 20.84 15.02
CA LEU A 696 -22.49 21.75 14.38
C LEU A 696 -23.91 21.16 14.47
N PRO A 697 -24.86 21.81 15.16
CA PRO A 697 -26.21 21.32 15.21
C PRO A 697 -26.88 21.45 13.83
N THR A 698 -27.45 20.37 13.30
CA THR A 698 -28.11 20.34 11.99
C THR A 698 -29.61 20.34 12.04
N GLY A 699 -30.18 20.31 13.23
CA GLY A 699 -31.63 20.45 13.43
C GLY A 699 -32.08 19.87 14.78
N PRO A 700 -33.35 20.05 15.15
CA PRO A 700 -33.92 19.27 16.24
C PRO A 700 -33.81 17.79 15.85
N ALA A 701 -33.38 16.93 16.77
CA ALA A 701 -33.57 15.52 16.63
C ALA A 701 -35.08 15.31 16.40
N ARG A 702 -35.49 15.13 15.14
CA ARG A 702 -36.91 14.97 14.82
C ARG A 702 -37.38 13.77 15.63
N SER A 703 -38.48 13.95 16.39
CA SER A 703 -39.29 12.99 17.10
C SER A 703 -38.83 11.51 16.94
N ALA A 704 -37.61 11.29 17.29
CA ALA A 704 -37.07 9.98 17.31
C ALA A 704 -37.60 9.31 18.54
N GLY A 705 -38.25 8.20 18.36
CA GLY A 705 -38.75 7.40 19.44
C GLY A 705 -37.62 7.12 20.43
N ARG A 706 -37.97 7.05 21.70
CA ARG A 706 -37.11 6.52 22.74
C ARG A 706 -37.62 5.14 23.11
N VAL A 707 -36.73 4.17 23.17
CA VAL A 707 -37.04 2.84 23.68
C VAL A 707 -36.24 2.67 24.95
N HIS A 708 -36.93 2.42 26.04
CA HIS A 708 -36.37 2.04 27.33
C HIS A 708 -36.67 0.57 27.55
N GLY A 709 -35.71 -0.19 28.00
CA GLY A 709 -35.84 -1.60 28.32
C GLY A 709 -35.02 -1.97 29.52
N GLN A 710 -35.27 -3.14 30.08
CA GLN A 710 -34.48 -3.76 31.11
C GLN A 710 -34.21 -5.21 30.72
N VAL A 711 -32.95 -5.61 30.81
CA VAL A 711 -32.54 -6.99 30.63
C VAL A 711 -32.45 -7.61 32.01
N VAL A 712 -33.22 -8.68 32.24
CA VAL A 712 -33.25 -9.38 33.52
C VAL A 712 -32.91 -10.84 33.36
N GLU A 713 -32.34 -11.44 34.36
CA GLU A 713 -32.06 -12.86 34.40
C GLU A 713 -33.36 -13.65 34.58
N GLN A 714 -33.54 -14.64 33.72
CA GLN A 714 -34.71 -15.50 33.79
C GLN A 714 -34.70 -16.35 35.09
N GLY A 715 -35.71 -16.20 35.93
CA GLY A 715 -35.83 -16.92 37.18
C GLY A 715 -35.54 -16.07 38.42
N SER A 716 -34.50 -15.27 38.45
CA SER A 716 -34.21 -14.37 39.59
C SER A 716 -34.88 -13.00 39.46
N GLY A 717 -35.21 -12.57 38.23
CA GLY A 717 -35.71 -11.22 37.94
C GLY A 717 -34.68 -10.09 38.17
N ARG A 718 -33.43 -10.43 38.46
CA ARG A 718 -32.39 -9.48 38.71
C ARG A 718 -31.92 -8.85 37.41
N GLY A 719 -31.71 -7.53 37.38
CA GLY A 719 -31.11 -6.83 36.25
C GLY A 719 -29.73 -7.40 35.85
N LEU A 720 -29.48 -7.56 34.58
CA LEU A 720 -28.19 -8.04 34.03
C LEU A 720 -27.36 -6.83 33.61
N PRO A 721 -26.35 -6.42 34.41
CA PRO A 721 -25.43 -5.34 34.03
C PRO A 721 -24.48 -5.78 32.93
N GLY A 722 -24.07 -4.85 32.07
CA GLY A 722 -23.07 -5.10 31.03
C GLY A 722 -23.57 -5.97 29.86
N ALA A 723 -24.87 -6.21 29.74
CA ALA A 723 -25.43 -6.93 28.60
C ALA A 723 -25.47 -6.05 27.35
N LEU A 724 -24.95 -6.56 26.23
CA LEU A 724 -25.01 -5.86 24.94
C LEU A 724 -26.37 -6.08 24.28
N VAL A 725 -27.11 -4.99 24.16
CA VAL A 725 -28.45 -4.99 23.51
C VAL A 725 -28.34 -4.24 22.18
N ARG A 726 -28.88 -4.83 21.14
CA ARG A 726 -28.94 -4.23 19.80
C ARG A 726 -30.40 -3.94 19.41
N LEU A 727 -30.63 -2.74 18.90
CA LEU A 727 -31.93 -2.28 18.40
C LEU A 727 -31.72 -1.64 17.02
N GLY A 728 -32.00 -2.37 15.96
CA GLY A 728 -31.71 -1.94 14.60
C GLY A 728 -30.19 -1.66 14.41
N PRO A 729 -29.78 -0.47 13.96
CA PRO A 729 -28.38 -0.12 13.78
C PRO A 729 -27.68 0.34 15.06
N GLN A 730 -28.43 0.53 16.15
CA GLN A 730 -27.89 1.00 17.43
C GLN A 730 -27.57 -0.17 18.37
N SER A 731 -26.48 -0.03 19.13
CA SER A 731 -26.09 -0.96 20.19
C SER A 731 -25.84 -0.19 21.47
N ALA A 732 -26.28 -0.71 22.59
CA ALA A 732 -26.08 -0.11 23.90
C ALA A 732 -25.82 -1.19 24.95
N ILE A 733 -25.11 -0.82 26.01
CA ILE A 733 -24.82 -1.69 27.14
C ILE A 733 -25.71 -1.32 28.29
N THR A 734 -26.27 -2.35 28.96
CA THR A 734 -27.10 -2.16 30.16
C THR A 734 -26.27 -1.58 31.30
N ASP A 735 -26.91 -0.73 32.12
CA ASP A 735 -26.39 -0.21 33.37
C ASP A 735 -26.35 -1.28 34.50
N ASP A 736 -25.98 -0.88 35.72
CA ASP A 736 -25.86 -1.78 36.87
C ASP A 736 -27.21 -2.41 37.30
N GLU A 737 -28.33 -1.80 36.91
CA GLU A 737 -29.70 -2.31 37.14
C GLU A 737 -30.26 -3.06 35.91
N GLY A 738 -29.42 -3.29 34.89
CA GLY A 738 -29.82 -3.95 33.66
C GLY A 738 -30.65 -3.08 32.72
N ARG A 739 -30.71 -1.76 32.93
CA ARG A 739 -31.52 -0.85 32.09
C ARG A 739 -30.75 -0.44 30.86
N VAL A 740 -31.47 -0.26 29.79
CA VAL A 740 -30.91 0.22 28.49
C VAL A 740 -31.88 1.24 27.91
N ALA A 741 -31.32 2.28 27.28
CA ALA A 741 -32.11 3.29 26.60
C ALA A 741 -31.53 3.53 25.18
N PHE A 742 -32.41 3.53 24.21
CA PHE A 742 -32.12 3.94 22.83
C PHE A 742 -32.89 5.21 22.54
N ALA A 743 -32.23 6.15 21.91
CA ALA A 743 -32.84 7.40 21.50
C ALA A 743 -32.50 7.67 20.03
N GLY A 744 -33.24 8.54 19.36
CA GLY A 744 -32.94 8.88 17.99
C GLY A 744 -33.39 7.83 16.98
N LEU A 745 -34.36 6.98 17.34
CA LEU A 745 -34.89 5.97 16.45
C LEU A 745 -35.93 6.57 15.49
N PRO A 746 -35.73 6.52 14.16
CA PRO A 746 -36.79 6.88 13.20
C PRO A 746 -38.08 6.08 13.47
N ALA A 747 -39.23 6.59 13.02
CA ALA A 747 -40.44 5.83 13.08
C ALA A 747 -40.32 4.55 12.25
N GLY A 748 -40.55 3.38 12.85
CA GLY A 748 -40.42 2.08 12.17
C GLY A 748 -40.56 0.91 13.14
N ALA A 749 -40.56 -0.30 12.60
CA ALA A 749 -40.49 -1.52 13.38
C ALA A 749 -39.02 -1.90 13.62
N TYR A 750 -38.66 -2.12 14.87
CA TYR A 750 -37.31 -2.50 15.26
C TYR A 750 -37.32 -3.85 15.97
N ARG A 751 -36.32 -4.65 15.67
CA ARG A 751 -36.04 -5.88 16.40
C ARG A 751 -35.02 -5.60 17.49
N LEU A 752 -35.41 -5.84 18.74
CA LEU A 752 -34.53 -5.84 19.89
C LEU A 752 -33.88 -7.22 20.00
N THR A 753 -32.56 -7.27 20.09
CA THR A 753 -31.81 -8.51 20.28
C THR A 753 -30.81 -8.36 21.40
N LEU A 754 -30.72 -9.36 22.27
CA LEU A 754 -29.60 -9.51 23.20
C LEU A 754 -28.44 -10.10 22.40
N ALA A 755 -27.42 -9.30 22.11
CA ALA A 755 -26.33 -9.71 21.27
C ALA A 755 -25.29 -10.52 22.07
N GLN A 756 -25.10 -10.21 23.36
CA GLN A 756 -24.18 -10.92 24.23
C GLN A 756 -24.60 -10.76 25.70
N GLN A 757 -24.49 -11.85 26.47
CA GLN A 757 -24.55 -11.80 27.93
C GLN A 757 -23.16 -11.46 28.48
N PRO A 758 -23.07 -10.74 29.62
CA PRO A 758 -21.79 -10.53 30.29
C PRO A 758 -21.23 -11.90 30.69
N ALA A 759 -19.93 -12.11 30.50
CA ALA A 759 -19.28 -13.30 31.01
C ALA A 759 -19.43 -13.30 32.55
N SER A 760 -19.95 -14.40 33.12
CA SER A 760 -20.10 -14.57 34.55
C SER A 760 -18.72 -14.43 35.20
N GLY A 761 -18.47 -13.30 35.88
CA GLY A 761 -17.23 -13.01 36.56
C GLY A 761 -16.52 -11.72 36.15
N THR A 762 -17.04 -10.95 35.21
CA THR A 762 -16.47 -9.65 34.85
C THR A 762 -17.14 -8.55 35.69
N THR A 763 -16.46 -8.08 36.73
CA THR A 763 -16.77 -6.79 37.36
C THR A 763 -16.52 -5.68 36.34
N VAL A 764 -17.57 -4.98 35.92
CA VAL A 764 -17.50 -3.80 35.03
C VAL A 764 -17.19 -2.56 35.86
#